data_d1fb899e175d5822174b752a006a4778
#
_entry.id   d1fb899e175d5822174b752a006a4778
#
_cell.length_a   1.000
_cell.length_b   1.000
_cell.length_c   1.000
_cell.angle_alpha   90.00
_cell.angle_beta   90.00
_cell.angle_gamma   90.00
#
_symmetry.space_group_name_H-M   'P 1'
#
loop_
_entity.id
_entity.type
_entity.pdbx_description
1 polymer ?
#
loop_
_entity_poly.entity_id
_entity_poly.type
_entity_poly.pdbx_seq_one_letter_code
_entity_poly.pdbx_strand_id
1 'polypeptide(L)'
;MDTNFKFTRARLMTSAATGLAMFLAGTNFAYAQEADEADAVVAVPADSAAEKTEGDKDAVLDTVVVSGFRQSIANSIATKRTNTSIVEAISAEDIGKLPDNSIAESLARLPGLTAQRLRGRAQVISVRGLGPDFTTALLNGREQVTAGDNRGVEFDQYPSELLSQVLVYKSPDAALMGQGLAGTADLRTVRPLDHGERTVSVSARYEYADIGALNPGSDDTGYRVTGTYIDQFAHDTLGIMLAFADQSSPTQAERWDSWGYPTTGANNDLLLGGAKPYVESRNLERTAFAGTLQYEPTPAFRTSIDVLQSNFKDAGNLRGIEIPLAWSGSSLRPGYETSDGFVTAGIFDNVQGVVRNDYRGRDADVLSAGWNVQYDFNDKWTVEGDLSLSRVKRDDVDLEIYAGTGSGFGNGVSDTLAFMRTGDGSFVFGSQLDYTDTTLFGLTDPQGWGQIGYIKRPKTDDELHALRLSLTRNFDSNFISSVEFGANYTEREKTKASQEAFVRLANPGTDNFQLIPAEYLLANTSLDFIGIPGQLSFDPFRLLNSGLLVQDSNGNNPDVLLKAWQVNEDVLTLYAMANIDTAVDGIPVRGNVGVQYVETDQSSSGPANNAVGVTISDGVKYSEVLPSMNLSMEIADKTFVRFAAARTLARARLDQIAASGGLPGVDTTVALRLLASGGSVDPSDSRSIVLNGSGGNPRLRPYIANGIDLSFEKYFGSSSGYVSAAAFWKGFDTFVDPSSSAIIDYSSILSSLTLPPGAESIPNIQLGSVSGPANFHNGSLRGLEFAASIPADMFVDGPLGGFGVFSSISFTESEVTPDDQTTPQAIEGLSETVGNVTLYYEWAGFEARVSNRFRSDFLGEVTGFGAGRELRNIKGDSVVDAQIGYTFHDGALDGLAVQLQANNLTDEEFVTYLNDDPRQVKDYQRYGTTYLLGVSYKF
;
A
#
# COMPACT_ATOMS: atom_id res chain seq x y z
N MET A 1 22.81 9.50 -24.97
CA MET A 1 21.40 9.53 -25.38
C MET A 1 20.59 10.35 -24.37
N ASP A 2 21.13 11.51 -23.99
CA ASP A 2 20.60 12.36 -22.88
C ASP A 2 19.63 13.48 -23.34
N THR A 3 19.08 13.40 -24.51
CA THR A 3 18.23 14.47 -25.05
C THR A 3 16.74 14.22 -25.01
N ASN A 4 16.27 13.04 -24.62
CA ASN A 4 14.82 12.73 -24.61
C ASN A 4 14.13 12.92 -23.25
N PHE A 5 14.87 13.01 -22.14
CA PHE A 5 14.24 13.16 -20.80
C PHE A 5 13.86 14.61 -20.44
N LYS A 6 14.53 15.60 -21.02
CA LYS A 6 14.16 17.03 -20.79
C LYS A 6 12.91 17.49 -21.55
N PHE A 7 12.53 16.79 -22.62
CA PHE A 7 11.38 17.18 -23.45
C PHE A 7 10.02 16.75 -22.84
N THR A 8 10.00 15.73 -21.97
CA THR A 8 8.76 15.23 -21.36
C THR A 8 8.23 16.19 -20.28
N ARG A 9 9.11 16.82 -19.48
CA ARG A 9 8.72 17.83 -18.48
C ARG A 9 8.04 19.06 -19.10
N ALA A 10 8.54 19.54 -20.23
CA ALA A 10 7.96 20.70 -20.93
C ALA A 10 6.62 20.41 -21.63
N ARG A 11 6.38 19.16 -22.06
CA ARG A 11 5.12 18.77 -22.72
C ARG A 11 3.97 18.52 -21.72
N LEU A 12 4.27 18.05 -20.48
CA LEU A 12 3.24 17.86 -19.46
C LEU A 12 2.67 19.20 -18.95
N MET A 13 3.54 20.19 -18.74
CA MET A 13 3.06 21.55 -18.34
C MET A 13 2.25 22.22 -19.45
N THR A 14 2.58 22.00 -20.73
CA THR A 14 1.83 22.57 -21.86
C THR A 14 0.48 21.88 -22.09
N SER A 15 0.36 20.58 -21.87
CA SER A 15 -0.92 19.87 -22.06
C SER A 15 -1.95 20.15 -20.95
N ALA A 16 -1.51 20.28 -19.69
CA ALA A 16 -2.39 20.67 -18.58
C ALA A 16 -2.87 22.14 -18.71
N ALA A 17 -1.98 23.05 -19.10
CA ALA A 17 -2.33 24.44 -19.34
C ALA A 17 -3.22 24.62 -20.58
N THR A 18 -3.05 23.80 -21.62
CA THR A 18 -3.86 23.89 -22.84
C THR A 18 -5.25 23.30 -22.64
N GLY A 19 -5.42 22.28 -21.82
CA GLY A 19 -6.73 21.73 -21.44
C GLY A 19 -7.56 22.73 -20.63
N LEU A 20 -6.93 23.45 -19.69
CA LEU A 20 -7.61 24.48 -18.89
C LEU A 20 -7.93 25.74 -19.72
N ALA A 21 -7.06 26.10 -20.67
CA ALA A 21 -7.28 27.27 -21.54
C ALA A 21 -8.37 27.02 -22.61
N MET A 22 -8.57 25.80 -23.08
CA MET A 22 -9.67 25.47 -24.00
C MET A 22 -11.02 25.46 -23.32
N PHE A 23 -11.11 25.15 -22.02
CA PHE A 23 -12.36 25.22 -21.27
C PHE A 23 -12.79 26.65 -20.95
N LEU A 24 -11.85 27.60 -20.83
CA LEU A 24 -12.12 29.01 -20.58
C LEU A 24 -12.41 29.84 -21.84
N ALA A 25 -12.09 29.30 -23.04
CA ALA A 25 -12.28 30.05 -24.31
C ALA A 25 -13.63 29.79 -25.01
N GLY A 26 -14.48 28.93 -24.45
CA GLY A 26 -15.74 28.47 -25.11
C GLY A 26 -17.01 29.22 -24.71
N THR A 27 -16.99 30.17 -23.79
CA THR A 27 -18.22 30.89 -23.40
C THR A 27 -18.06 32.40 -23.58
N ASN A 28 -18.46 32.86 -24.79
CA ASN A 28 -18.79 34.25 -25.01
C ASN A 28 -20.18 34.55 -24.39
N PHE A 29 -20.18 35.08 -23.15
CA PHE A 29 -21.38 35.75 -22.65
C PHE A 29 -21.30 37.25 -22.95
N ALA A 30 -22.29 37.72 -23.71
CA ALA A 30 -22.49 39.11 -24.05
C ALA A 30 -22.85 39.90 -22.78
N TYR A 31 -22.07 40.93 -22.50
CA TYR A 31 -22.40 41.97 -21.54
C TYR A 31 -23.54 42.82 -22.08
N ALA A 32 -24.68 42.84 -21.40
CA ALA A 32 -25.64 43.92 -21.49
C ALA A 32 -25.38 44.88 -20.30
N GLN A 33 -25.02 46.09 -20.69
CA GLN A 33 -24.82 47.23 -19.79
C GLN A 33 -26.16 47.94 -19.68
N GLU A 34 -26.67 48.14 -18.48
CA GLU A 34 -27.65 49.23 -18.22
C GLU A 34 -27.43 49.82 -16.84
N ALA A 35 -27.66 51.14 -16.81
CA ALA A 35 -27.22 52.13 -15.87
C ALA A 35 -28.19 52.37 -14.69
N ASP A 36 -27.62 52.89 -13.63
CA ASP A 36 -28.13 53.74 -12.55
C ASP A 36 -29.63 54.11 -12.51
N GLU A 37 -30.23 53.89 -11.34
CA GLU A 37 -30.90 55.00 -10.64
C GLU A 37 -31.16 54.67 -9.15
N ALA A 38 -31.05 55.71 -8.31
CA ALA A 38 -31.01 55.72 -6.89
C ALA A 38 -32.39 55.88 -6.20
N ASP A 39 -32.36 55.63 -4.91
CA ASP A 39 -33.27 56.12 -3.83
C ASP A 39 -34.65 55.51 -3.66
N ALA A 40 -34.85 54.81 -2.53
CA ALA A 40 -35.71 55.32 -1.45
C ALA A 40 -35.87 54.32 -0.28
N VAL A 41 -35.53 54.81 0.88
CA VAL A 41 -35.79 54.21 2.21
C VAL A 41 -37.29 54.28 2.53
N VAL A 42 -37.90 53.15 2.96
CA VAL A 42 -39.06 53.21 3.89
C VAL A 42 -38.99 52.03 4.87
N ALA A 43 -39.10 52.36 6.14
CA ALA A 43 -39.03 51.49 7.31
C ALA A 43 -40.42 50.99 7.76
N VAL A 44 -40.41 49.75 8.25
CA VAL A 44 -41.13 49.11 9.42
C VAL A 44 -42.70 49.11 9.40
N PRO A 45 -43.43 48.08 9.95
CA PRO A 45 -43.21 47.51 11.27
C PRO A 45 -43.35 46.00 11.45
N ALA A 46 -42.85 45.55 12.61
CA ALA A 46 -42.99 44.21 13.20
C ALA A 46 -44.45 43.91 13.62
N ASP A 47 -44.84 42.64 13.49
CA ASP A 47 -45.38 41.80 14.57
C ASP A 47 -46.05 40.55 14.02
N SER A 48 -45.53 39.41 14.35
CA SER A 48 -46.25 38.31 14.97
C SER A 48 -45.36 37.10 15.16
N ALA A 49 -45.09 36.76 16.42
CA ALA A 49 -44.41 35.58 16.90
C ALA A 49 -45.20 34.32 16.50
N ALA A 50 -44.53 33.40 15.84
CA ALA A 50 -44.85 32.00 15.90
C ALA A 50 -43.57 31.26 16.33
N GLU A 51 -43.60 30.74 17.54
CA GLU A 51 -42.62 29.79 18.08
C GLU A 51 -42.37 28.66 17.06
N LYS A 52 -41.19 28.67 16.46
CA LYS A 52 -40.61 27.47 15.86
C LYS A 52 -39.74 26.80 16.92
N THR A 53 -40.20 25.66 17.37
CA THR A 53 -39.42 24.68 18.10
C THR A 53 -38.05 24.53 17.42
N GLU A 54 -37.01 24.79 18.17
CA GLU A 54 -35.63 24.44 17.83
C GLU A 54 -35.53 22.92 17.72
N GLY A 55 -35.66 22.42 16.49
CA GLY A 55 -35.25 21.09 16.14
C GLY A 55 -33.83 21.17 15.64
N ASP A 56 -32.97 20.45 16.31
CA ASP A 56 -31.56 20.16 16.12
C ASP A 56 -31.02 20.48 14.70
N LYS A 57 -30.34 21.62 14.56
CA LYS A 57 -29.52 21.99 13.40
C LYS A 57 -28.05 21.64 13.59
N ASP A 58 -27.77 20.68 14.46
CA ASP A 58 -26.40 20.27 14.76
C ASP A 58 -25.84 19.16 13.85
N ALA A 59 -26.34 18.99 12.63
CA ALA A 59 -25.88 17.95 11.71
C ALA A 59 -25.25 18.48 10.40
N VAL A 60 -24.88 19.75 10.35
CA VAL A 60 -23.97 20.24 9.32
C VAL A 60 -22.63 20.46 10.02
N LEU A 61 -21.67 19.55 9.79
CA LEU A 61 -20.29 19.80 10.20
C LEU A 61 -19.84 21.06 9.49
N ASP A 62 -19.84 22.14 10.23
CA ASP A 62 -19.31 23.43 9.84
C ASP A 62 -17.90 23.24 9.24
N THR A 63 -17.67 24.01 8.25
CA THR A 63 -16.41 24.28 7.57
C THR A 63 -15.25 24.28 8.54
N VAL A 64 -14.43 23.24 8.48
CA VAL A 64 -13.36 23.05 9.43
C VAL A 64 -12.17 23.89 8.99
N VAL A 65 -12.03 25.09 9.55
CA VAL A 65 -10.74 25.75 9.64
C VAL A 65 -9.95 25.01 10.71
N VAL A 66 -9.18 24.00 10.29
CA VAL A 66 -8.41 23.16 11.21
C VAL A 66 -7.09 23.85 11.48
N SER A 67 -6.73 24.00 12.75
CA SER A 67 -5.37 24.33 13.16
C SER A 67 -5.00 23.50 14.39
N GLY A 68 -3.89 22.73 14.28
CA GLY A 68 -3.31 21.94 15.35
C GLY A 68 -3.84 20.52 15.52
N PHE A 69 -3.05 19.68 16.21
CA PHE A 69 -3.30 18.26 16.43
C PHE A 69 -4.58 17.98 17.24
N ARG A 70 -4.82 18.81 18.26
CA ARG A 70 -6.01 18.69 19.11
C ARG A 70 -7.30 18.87 18.31
N GLN A 71 -7.34 19.86 17.40
CA GLN A 71 -8.50 20.09 16.55
C GLN A 71 -8.70 18.96 15.55
N SER A 72 -7.62 18.43 14.99
CA SER A 72 -7.63 17.22 14.14
C SER A 72 -8.28 16.03 14.87
N ILE A 73 -7.91 15.78 16.14
CA ILE A 73 -8.54 14.75 16.98
C ILE A 73 -10.03 15.06 17.18
N ALA A 74 -10.39 16.30 17.50
CA ALA A 74 -11.78 16.70 17.73
C ALA A 74 -12.67 16.45 16.49
N ASN A 75 -12.17 16.82 15.31
CA ASN A 75 -12.87 16.59 14.04
C ASN A 75 -12.99 15.11 13.71
N SER A 76 -11.94 14.32 13.93
CA SER A 76 -11.94 12.87 13.75
C SER A 76 -12.99 12.20 14.67
N ILE A 77 -13.07 12.63 15.93
CA ILE A 77 -14.06 12.15 16.91
C ILE A 77 -15.48 12.57 16.51
N ALA A 78 -15.67 13.81 16.04
CA ALA A 78 -16.96 14.31 15.55
C ALA A 78 -17.44 13.48 14.35
N THR A 79 -16.57 13.22 13.38
CA THR A 79 -16.87 12.36 12.23
C THR A 79 -17.25 10.96 12.65
N LYS A 80 -16.53 10.34 13.59
CA LYS A 80 -16.87 9.03 14.15
C LYS A 80 -18.23 9.04 14.83
N ARG A 81 -18.54 10.06 15.64
CA ARG A 81 -19.81 10.18 16.35
C ARG A 81 -21.02 10.28 15.43
N THR A 82 -20.91 11.03 14.34
CA THR A 82 -22.03 11.30 13.42
C THR A 82 -22.30 10.17 12.42
N ASN A 83 -21.31 9.34 12.11
CA ASN A 83 -21.49 8.20 11.21
C ASN A 83 -22.38 7.13 11.84
N THR A 84 -23.19 6.47 11.01
CA THR A 84 -24.00 5.30 11.40
C THR A 84 -23.19 4.00 11.34
N SER A 85 -22.32 3.86 10.35
CA SER A 85 -21.35 2.76 10.25
C SER A 85 -20.24 2.90 11.30
N ILE A 86 -19.60 1.79 11.66
CA ILE A 86 -18.42 1.80 12.53
C ILE A 86 -17.23 2.27 11.69
N VAL A 87 -16.78 3.49 11.97
CA VAL A 87 -15.68 4.13 11.24
C VAL A 87 -14.58 4.61 12.18
N GLU A 88 -13.38 4.67 11.65
CA GLU A 88 -12.28 5.46 12.19
C GLU A 88 -11.96 6.61 11.24
N ALA A 89 -11.52 7.74 11.77
CA ALA A 89 -11.21 8.92 10.98
C ALA A 89 -9.89 9.55 11.41
N ILE A 90 -9.17 10.09 10.45
CA ILE A 90 -8.07 11.05 10.67
C ILE A 90 -8.36 12.27 9.82
N SER A 91 -8.45 13.42 10.49
CA SER A 91 -8.59 14.73 9.84
C SER A 91 -7.24 15.42 9.79
N ALA A 92 -7.03 16.25 8.78
CA ALA A 92 -5.83 17.08 8.69
C ALA A 92 -5.69 18.02 9.90
N GLU A 93 -4.46 18.31 10.33
CA GLU A 93 -4.16 19.31 11.39
C GLU A 93 -4.35 20.73 10.89
N ASP A 94 -4.09 20.94 9.58
CA ASP A 94 -4.34 22.14 8.81
C ASP A 94 -4.56 21.74 7.35
N ILE A 95 -4.97 22.65 6.50
CA ILE A 95 -5.19 22.37 5.08
C ILE A 95 -3.91 21.79 4.47
N GLY A 96 -4.01 20.56 3.96
CA GLY A 96 -2.86 19.88 3.38
C GLY A 96 -1.82 19.36 4.38
N LYS A 97 -2.16 19.16 5.66
CA LYS A 97 -1.24 18.65 6.68
C LYS A 97 -1.89 17.56 7.50
N LEU A 98 -1.72 16.30 7.09
CA LEU A 98 -2.01 15.16 7.97
C LEU A 98 -0.99 15.08 9.12
N PRO A 99 -1.35 14.42 10.25
CA PRO A 99 -0.49 14.35 11.45
C PRO A 99 0.91 13.78 11.22
N ASP A 100 1.09 12.97 10.17
CA ASP A 100 2.34 12.28 9.86
C ASP A 100 2.82 12.54 8.43
N ASN A 101 4.02 12.07 8.11
CA ASN A 101 4.64 12.25 6.78
C ASN A 101 4.03 11.35 5.71
N SER A 102 3.37 10.25 6.09
CA SER A 102 2.64 9.39 5.16
C SER A 102 1.24 9.11 5.67
N ILE A 103 0.32 8.87 4.74
CA ILE A 103 -1.07 8.49 5.02
C ILE A 103 -1.10 7.18 5.82
N ALA A 104 -0.26 6.19 5.47
CA ALA A 104 -0.21 4.91 6.15
C ALA A 104 0.25 5.04 7.61
N GLU A 105 1.21 5.93 7.90
CA GLU A 105 1.64 6.22 9.29
C GLU A 105 0.54 6.88 10.10
N SER A 106 -0.17 7.83 9.51
CA SER A 106 -1.32 8.46 10.15
C SER A 106 -2.41 7.45 10.47
N LEU A 107 -2.74 6.55 9.54
CA LEU A 107 -3.73 5.50 9.74
C LEU A 107 -3.32 4.48 10.80
N ALA A 108 -2.03 4.20 10.95
CA ALA A 108 -1.52 3.27 11.97
C ALA A 108 -1.68 3.78 13.41
N ARG A 109 -2.14 5.02 13.65
CA ARG A 109 -2.52 5.53 14.97
C ARG A 109 -3.93 5.14 15.38
N LEU A 110 -4.76 4.73 14.42
CA LEU A 110 -6.15 4.37 14.65
C LEU A 110 -6.28 2.96 15.26
N PRO A 111 -7.31 2.69 16.08
CA PRO A 111 -7.53 1.38 16.68
C PRO A 111 -7.62 0.28 15.63
N GLY A 112 -6.88 -0.81 15.80
CA GLY A 112 -6.91 -1.98 14.92
C GLY A 112 -6.29 -1.77 13.53
N LEU A 113 -5.57 -0.66 13.29
CA LEU A 113 -4.86 -0.42 12.06
C LEU A 113 -3.35 -0.50 12.27
N THR A 114 -2.66 -1.05 11.28
CA THR A 114 -1.18 -1.07 11.24
C THR A 114 -0.70 -0.68 9.85
N ALA A 115 0.51 -0.11 9.79
CA ALA A 115 1.21 0.11 8.53
C ALA A 115 2.30 -0.95 8.37
N GLN A 116 2.48 -1.44 7.15
CA GLN A 116 3.61 -2.27 6.80
C GLN A 116 4.67 -1.39 6.14
N ARG A 117 5.88 -1.46 6.69
CA ARG A 117 7.04 -0.76 6.13
C ARG A 117 7.71 -1.62 5.07
N LEU A 118 7.92 -1.03 3.93
CA LEU A 118 8.71 -1.59 2.84
C LEU A 118 9.79 -0.59 2.49
N ARG A 119 11.06 -1.02 2.54
CA ARG A 119 12.22 -0.16 2.26
C ARG A 119 12.24 1.12 3.09
N GLY A 120 11.97 1.00 4.41
CA GLY A 120 12.01 2.11 5.37
C GLY A 120 10.78 3.01 5.41
N ARG A 121 9.81 2.84 4.52
CA ARG A 121 8.60 3.68 4.45
C ARG A 121 7.33 2.88 4.65
N ALA A 122 6.39 3.45 5.38
CA ALA A 122 5.05 2.89 5.52
C ALA A 122 4.27 3.10 4.22
N GLN A 123 3.94 2.03 3.51
CA GLN A 123 3.31 2.07 2.19
C GLN A 123 1.88 1.54 2.20
N VAL A 124 1.65 0.41 2.85
CA VAL A 124 0.35 -0.28 2.86
C VAL A 124 -0.17 -0.42 4.28
N ILE A 125 -1.48 -0.61 4.42
CA ILE A 125 -2.13 -0.78 5.73
C ILE A 125 -2.75 -2.17 5.87
N SER A 126 -2.77 -2.65 7.10
CA SER A 126 -3.58 -3.79 7.54
C SER A 126 -4.66 -3.29 8.49
N VAL A 127 -5.89 -3.77 8.33
CA VAL A 127 -7.03 -3.45 9.17
C VAL A 127 -7.47 -4.69 9.93
N ARG A 128 -7.49 -4.61 11.27
CA ARG A 128 -7.84 -5.75 12.14
C ARG A 128 -7.02 -7.00 11.86
N GLY A 129 -5.75 -6.81 11.52
CA GLY A 129 -4.83 -7.89 11.24
C GLY A 129 -4.97 -8.56 9.86
N LEU A 130 -5.89 -8.15 9.01
CA LEU A 130 -5.97 -8.62 7.64
C LEU A 130 -5.04 -7.80 6.73
N GLY A 131 -4.32 -8.48 5.85
CA GLY A 131 -3.33 -7.88 4.95
C GLY A 131 -3.88 -6.84 3.97
N PRO A 132 -3.01 -6.12 3.27
CA PRO A 132 -3.40 -4.98 2.43
C PRO A 132 -4.40 -5.30 1.32
N ASP A 133 -4.35 -6.51 0.74
CA ASP A 133 -5.25 -6.93 -0.33
C ASP A 133 -6.70 -7.16 0.12
N PHE A 134 -6.95 -7.16 1.43
CA PHE A 134 -8.29 -7.23 2.02
C PHE A 134 -8.91 -5.85 2.30
N THR A 135 -8.16 -4.77 2.05
CA THR A 135 -8.59 -3.39 2.25
C THR A 135 -8.71 -2.68 0.90
N THR A 136 -9.88 -2.12 0.63
CA THR A 136 -10.08 -1.30 -0.57
C THR A 136 -9.76 0.16 -0.25
N ALA A 137 -9.11 0.86 -1.17
CA ALA A 137 -8.89 2.30 -1.08
C ALA A 137 -9.78 3.06 -2.06
N LEU A 138 -10.39 4.12 -1.57
CA LEU A 138 -11.19 5.06 -2.34
C LEU A 138 -10.53 6.44 -2.31
N LEU A 139 -10.78 7.24 -3.36
CA LEU A 139 -10.52 8.68 -3.37
C LEU A 139 -11.84 9.38 -3.67
N ASN A 140 -12.33 10.15 -2.69
CA ASN A 140 -13.64 10.81 -2.77
C ASN A 140 -14.78 9.80 -3.11
N GLY A 141 -14.76 8.62 -2.49
CA GLY A 141 -15.76 7.57 -2.69
C GLY A 141 -15.58 6.69 -3.94
N ARG A 142 -14.49 6.87 -4.73
CA ARG A 142 -14.22 6.18 -6.00
C ARG A 142 -13.06 5.20 -5.86
N GLU A 143 -13.24 3.94 -6.28
CA GLU A 143 -12.23 2.87 -6.18
C GLU A 143 -10.93 3.27 -6.91
N GLN A 144 -9.79 2.96 -6.28
CA GLN A 144 -8.47 3.30 -6.79
C GLN A 144 -7.68 2.06 -7.18
N VAL A 145 -6.89 2.19 -8.26
CA VAL A 145 -5.86 1.21 -8.63
C VAL A 145 -4.53 1.54 -7.97
N THR A 146 -3.57 0.61 -8.05
CA THR A 146 -2.33 0.69 -7.27
C THR A 146 -1.08 0.55 -8.13
N ALA A 147 0.00 1.24 -7.71
CA ALA A 147 1.35 1.01 -8.21
C ALA A 147 1.95 -0.32 -7.76
N GLY A 148 1.33 -1.01 -6.79
CA GLY A 148 1.69 -2.36 -6.35
C GLY A 148 1.39 -3.45 -7.39
N ASP A 149 1.87 -4.66 -7.13
CA ASP A 149 1.64 -5.80 -8.04
C ASP A 149 0.23 -6.39 -7.90
N ASN A 150 -0.42 -6.23 -6.75
CA ASN A 150 -1.72 -6.81 -6.42
C ASN A 150 -2.83 -5.75 -6.27
N ARG A 151 -3.72 -5.91 -5.28
CA ARG A 151 -4.87 -5.02 -5.05
C ARG A 151 -4.61 -3.99 -3.96
N GLY A 152 -3.77 -4.35 -2.98
CA GLY A 152 -3.45 -3.46 -1.86
C GLY A 152 -2.86 -2.15 -2.35
N VAL A 153 -3.53 -1.05 -2.03
CA VAL A 153 -3.10 0.27 -2.46
C VAL A 153 -1.88 0.73 -1.65
N GLU A 154 -0.83 1.10 -2.35
CA GLU A 154 0.34 1.76 -1.76
C GLU A 154 -0.02 3.23 -1.48
N PHE A 155 -0.28 3.58 -0.21
CA PHE A 155 -0.75 4.92 0.18
C PHE A 155 0.30 6.02 -0.03
N ASP A 156 1.57 5.65 -0.19
CA ASP A 156 2.63 6.60 -0.55
C ASP A 156 2.60 7.05 -2.04
N GLN A 157 1.74 6.45 -2.87
CA GLN A 157 1.44 7.00 -4.21
C GLN A 157 0.65 8.32 -4.15
N TYR A 158 -0.03 8.61 -3.03
CA TYR A 158 -0.79 9.84 -2.80
C TYR A 158 -0.03 10.78 -1.85
N PRO A 159 0.14 12.06 -2.21
CA PRO A 159 0.65 13.04 -1.26
C PRO A 159 -0.33 13.25 -0.10
N SER A 160 0.15 13.10 1.13
CA SER A 160 -0.66 13.36 2.33
C SER A 160 -1.15 14.80 2.40
N GLU A 161 -0.41 15.71 1.78
CA GLU A 161 -0.64 17.13 1.75
C GLU A 161 -1.85 17.56 0.89
N LEU A 162 -2.38 16.66 0.05
CA LEU A 162 -3.55 16.94 -0.80
C LEU A 162 -4.88 16.50 -0.17
N LEU A 163 -4.82 15.90 1.02
CA LEU A 163 -5.98 15.32 1.70
C LEU A 163 -6.45 16.19 2.87
N SER A 164 -7.75 16.25 3.08
CA SER A 164 -8.38 16.86 4.23
C SER A 164 -8.72 15.86 5.32
N GLN A 165 -9.05 14.63 4.92
CA GLN A 165 -9.47 13.57 5.84
C GLN A 165 -9.27 12.19 5.21
N VAL A 166 -9.07 11.17 6.05
CA VAL A 166 -9.19 9.76 5.68
C VAL A 166 -10.19 9.08 6.59
N LEU A 167 -11.17 8.39 6.00
CA LEU A 167 -12.14 7.55 6.71
C LEU A 167 -11.83 6.08 6.47
N VAL A 168 -11.86 5.29 7.54
CA VAL A 168 -11.74 3.84 7.44
C VAL A 168 -13.04 3.19 7.93
N TYR A 169 -13.81 2.66 7.01
CA TYR A 169 -15.04 1.93 7.29
C TYR A 169 -14.69 0.52 7.72
N LYS A 170 -14.96 0.17 8.99
CA LYS A 170 -14.79 -1.17 9.55
C LYS A 170 -16.04 -2.03 9.36
N SER A 171 -17.21 -1.38 9.25
CA SER A 171 -18.48 -2.01 8.87
C SER A 171 -19.04 -1.31 7.63
N PRO A 172 -19.31 -2.04 6.52
CA PRO A 172 -19.87 -1.45 5.33
C PRO A 172 -21.36 -1.23 5.45
N ASP A 173 -21.89 -0.29 4.67
CA ASP A 173 -23.29 -0.23 4.29
C ASP A 173 -23.48 -0.64 2.83
N ALA A 174 -24.72 -0.75 2.37
CA ALA A 174 -25.01 -1.20 1.01
C ALA A 174 -24.71 -0.15 -0.07
N ALA A 175 -24.54 1.10 0.27
CA ALA A 175 -24.19 2.18 -0.66
C ALA A 175 -22.67 2.35 -0.79
N LEU A 176 -21.86 1.74 0.08
CA LEU A 176 -20.41 1.78 0.02
C LEU A 176 -19.91 0.90 -1.12
N MET A 177 -19.30 1.52 -2.14
CA MET A 177 -18.69 0.80 -3.26
C MET A 177 -17.27 0.34 -2.88
N GLY A 178 -16.77 -0.70 -3.56
CA GLY A 178 -15.44 -1.22 -3.29
C GLY A 178 -15.29 -1.76 -1.86
N GLN A 179 -16.26 -2.55 -1.38
CA GLN A 179 -16.17 -3.15 -0.05
C GLN A 179 -14.93 -4.04 0.08
N GLY A 180 -14.11 -3.78 1.11
CA GLY A 180 -13.03 -4.67 1.51
C GLY A 180 -13.48 -5.63 2.63
N LEU A 181 -12.91 -6.82 2.66
CA LEU A 181 -13.17 -7.81 3.72
C LEU A 181 -12.69 -7.30 5.09
N ALA A 182 -11.56 -6.59 5.12
CA ALA A 182 -10.99 -5.98 6.31
C ALA A 182 -11.67 -4.64 6.63
N GLY A 183 -11.82 -3.82 5.61
CA GLY A 183 -12.40 -2.48 5.66
C GLY A 183 -12.18 -1.71 4.37
N THR A 184 -12.68 -0.48 4.30
CA THR A 184 -12.53 0.42 3.16
C THR A 184 -11.96 1.74 3.65
N ALA A 185 -10.84 2.18 3.08
CA ALA A 185 -10.20 3.46 3.38
C ALA A 185 -10.57 4.49 2.30
N ASP A 186 -11.29 5.54 2.67
CA ASP A 186 -11.71 6.63 1.77
C ASP A 186 -10.87 7.88 2.02
N LEU A 187 -10.01 8.20 1.07
CA LEU A 187 -9.19 9.40 1.04
C LEU A 187 -10.04 10.56 0.53
N ARG A 188 -10.09 11.66 1.27
CA ARG A 188 -10.92 12.81 0.93
C ARG A 188 -10.10 14.06 0.71
N THR A 189 -10.35 14.73 -0.41
CA THR A 189 -9.83 16.07 -0.70
C THR A 189 -10.74 17.15 -0.14
N VAL A 190 -10.23 18.37 -0.02
CA VAL A 190 -11.03 19.53 0.41
C VAL A 190 -12.15 19.80 -0.59
N ARG A 191 -13.37 20.04 -0.08
CA ARG A 191 -14.52 20.52 -0.86
C ARG A 191 -14.58 22.05 -0.76
N PRO A 192 -14.32 22.79 -1.86
CA PRO A 192 -14.15 24.25 -1.79
C PRO A 192 -15.41 25.00 -1.38
N LEU A 193 -16.62 24.56 -1.75
CA LEU A 193 -17.86 25.22 -1.30
C LEU A 193 -18.16 24.95 0.17
N ASP A 194 -17.81 23.75 0.69
CA ASP A 194 -17.98 23.40 2.09
C ASP A 194 -16.96 24.11 2.98
N HIS A 195 -15.80 24.50 2.41
CA HIS A 195 -14.76 25.23 3.12
C HIS A 195 -15.17 26.67 3.48
N GLY A 196 -15.94 27.34 2.62
CA GLY A 196 -16.65 28.57 2.92
C GLY A 196 -15.78 29.84 2.99
N GLU A 197 -14.44 29.74 2.87
CA GLU A 197 -13.54 30.93 2.88
C GLU A 197 -12.40 30.77 1.86
N ARG A 198 -11.93 31.92 1.37
CA ARG A 198 -10.73 31.95 0.54
C ARG A 198 -9.52 31.59 1.40
N THR A 199 -8.76 30.60 1.00
CA THR A 199 -7.54 30.19 1.68
C THR A 199 -6.41 29.95 0.69
N VAL A 200 -5.24 30.50 1.03
CA VAL A 200 -3.97 30.21 0.35
C VAL A 200 -3.00 29.68 1.40
N SER A 201 -2.53 28.46 1.22
CA SER A 201 -1.54 27.86 2.12
C SER A 201 -0.29 27.48 1.32
N VAL A 202 0.89 27.77 1.87
CA VAL A 202 2.17 27.31 1.33
C VAL A 202 2.99 26.72 2.44
N SER A 203 3.68 25.59 2.16
CA SER A 203 4.60 25.01 3.12
C SER A 203 5.89 24.55 2.44
N ALA A 204 6.98 24.59 3.23
CA ALA A 204 8.26 24.03 2.85
C ALA A 204 8.85 23.28 4.04
N ARG A 205 9.38 22.08 3.79
CA ARG A 205 10.07 21.26 4.79
C ARG A 205 11.43 20.85 4.26
N TYR A 206 12.43 20.92 5.12
CA TYR A 206 13.75 20.34 4.90
C TYR A 206 13.84 19.03 5.67
N GLU A 207 14.40 18.00 5.04
CA GLU A 207 14.53 16.65 5.58
C GLU A 207 16.02 16.28 5.70
N TYR A 208 16.39 15.58 6.79
CA TYR A 208 17.75 15.11 7.06
C TYR A 208 17.71 13.71 7.68
N ALA A 209 18.41 12.75 7.06
CA ALA A 209 18.62 11.40 7.58
C ALA A 209 19.94 11.34 8.36
N ASP A 210 19.90 11.05 9.66
CA ASP A 210 21.06 11.13 10.55
C ASP A 210 22.11 10.03 10.35
N ILE A 211 21.70 8.91 9.73
CA ILE A 211 22.63 7.84 9.35
C ILE A 211 23.62 8.29 8.25
N GLY A 212 23.37 9.44 7.60
CA GLY A 212 24.22 10.03 6.56
C GLY A 212 24.13 9.35 5.20
N ALA A 213 24.83 9.91 4.21
CA ALA A 213 24.89 9.36 2.85
C ALA A 213 25.80 8.12 2.83
N LEU A 214 25.22 6.92 2.69
CA LEU A 214 25.94 5.65 2.76
C LEU A 214 26.61 5.25 1.45
N ASN A 215 26.09 5.70 0.31
CA ASN A 215 26.66 5.42 -1.01
C ASN A 215 27.27 6.67 -1.66
N PRO A 216 28.40 6.56 -2.36
CA PRO A 216 28.96 7.66 -3.13
C PRO A 216 27.95 8.25 -4.12
N GLY A 217 27.75 9.57 -4.06
CA GLY A 217 26.84 10.30 -4.93
C GLY A 217 25.35 10.24 -4.53
N SER A 218 25.04 9.75 -3.33
CA SER A 218 23.71 9.85 -2.73
C SER A 218 23.62 11.06 -1.80
N ASP A 219 22.40 11.50 -1.55
CA ASP A 219 22.07 12.61 -0.63
C ASP A 219 21.44 12.04 0.65
N ASP A 220 21.77 12.64 1.79
CA ASP A 220 21.12 12.41 3.10
C ASP A 220 20.12 13.51 3.45
N THR A 221 19.90 14.45 2.56
CA THR A 221 19.02 15.60 2.70
C THR A 221 17.95 15.64 1.64
N GLY A 222 16.78 16.13 2.01
CA GLY A 222 15.64 16.23 1.13
C GLY A 222 14.79 17.47 1.39
N TYR A 223 13.69 17.58 0.66
CA TYR A 223 12.75 18.67 0.81
C TYR A 223 11.33 18.26 0.42
N ARG A 224 10.35 19.03 0.95
CA ARG A 224 8.96 19.03 0.48
C ARG A 224 8.47 20.45 0.35
N VAL A 225 7.77 20.75 -0.73
CA VAL A 225 7.13 22.04 -0.96
C VAL A 225 5.69 21.80 -1.38
N THR A 226 4.76 22.49 -0.74
CA THR A 226 3.34 22.38 -1.08
C THR A 226 2.69 23.74 -1.23
N GLY A 227 1.64 23.80 -2.03
CA GLY A 227 0.82 24.99 -2.17
C GLY A 227 -0.62 24.61 -2.41
N THR A 228 -1.55 25.25 -1.71
CA THR A 228 -2.99 25.02 -1.85
C THR A 228 -3.71 26.37 -2.00
N TYR A 229 -4.62 26.43 -2.94
CA TYR A 229 -5.52 27.55 -3.17
C TYR A 229 -6.96 27.06 -3.14
N ILE A 230 -7.79 27.69 -2.32
CA ILE A 230 -9.23 27.43 -2.22
C ILE A 230 -9.94 28.76 -2.31
N ASP A 231 -10.98 28.85 -3.14
CA ASP A 231 -11.79 30.05 -3.27
C ASP A 231 -13.21 29.74 -3.76
N GLN A 232 -14.13 30.64 -3.47
CA GLN A 232 -15.52 30.59 -3.88
C GLN A 232 -15.87 31.82 -4.73
N PHE A 233 -16.64 31.62 -5.76
CA PHE A 233 -17.02 32.61 -6.74
C PHE A 233 -18.54 32.62 -7.00
N ALA A 234 -19.03 33.65 -7.68
CA ALA A 234 -20.40 33.75 -8.12
C ALA A 234 -21.43 33.60 -6.95
N HIS A 235 -21.19 34.29 -5.82
CA HIS A 235 -22.00 34.20 -4.60
C HIS A 235 -22.06 32.75 -4.05
N ASP A 236 -20.87 32.15 -3.90
CA ASP A 236 -20.65 30.81 -3.34
C ASP A 236 -21.34 29.67 -4.10
N THR A 237 -21.62 29.89 -5.41
CA THR A 237 -22.16 28.82 -6.28
C THR A 237 -21.08 28.09 -7.08
N LEU A 238 -19.86 28.62 -7.13
CA LEU A 238 -18.71 28.04 -7.80
C LEU A 238 -17.53 27.99 -6.85
N GLY A 239 -17.07 26.79 -6.52
CA GLY A 239 -15.89 26.58 -5.68
C GLY A 239 -14.74 25.93 -6.45
N ILE A 240 -13.53 26.39 -6.19
CA ILE A 240 -12.30 25.88 -6.82
C ILE A 240 -11.29 25.55 -5.72
N MET A 241 -10.71 24.35 -5.77
CA MET A 241 -9.52 23.97 -5.02
C MET A 241 -8.45 23.54 -6.01
N LEU A 242 -7.24 24.09 -5.84
CA LEU A 242 -6.04 23.67 -6.56
C LEU A 242 -4.94 23.40 -5.53
N ALA A 243 -4.27 22.26 -5.66
CA ALA A 243 -3.16 21.93 -4.77
C ALA A 243 -2.00 21.31 -5.56
N PHE A 244 -0.80 21.63 -5.11
CA PHE A 244 0.47 21.18 -5.69
C PHE A 244 1.38 20.68 -4.58
N ALA A 245 2.11 19.58 -4.85
CA ALA A 245 3.14 19.05 -3.97
C ALA A 245 4.35 18.59 -4.78
N ASP A 246 5.55 18.95 -4.31
CA ASP A 246 6.82 18.49 -4.86
C ASP A 246 7.75 18.08 -3.72
N GLN A 247 8.38 16.91 -3.82
CA GLN A 247 9.29 16.41 -2.81
C GLN A 247 10.45 15.64 -3.38
N SER A 248 11.54 15.66 -2.62
CA SER A 248 12.67 14.74 -2.73
C SER A 248 12.99 14.26 -1.32
N SER A 249 12.83 12.96 -1.06
CA SER A 249 12.96 12.36 0.28
C SER A 249 13.96 11.21 0.23
N PRO A 250 15.17 11.38 0.83
CA PRO A 250 16.18 10.34 0.86
C PRO A 250 15.83 9.24 1.87
N THR A 251 16.19 8.02 1.55
CA THR A 251 16.19 6.90 2.48
C THR A 251 17.56 6.23 2.42
N GLN A 252 18.19 6.11 3.58
CA GLN A 252 19.48 5.45 3.75
C GLN A 252 19.27 4.21 4.63
N ALA A 253 19.91 3.08 4.31
CA ALA A 253 19.79 1.87 5.10
C ALA A 253 21.07 1.05 5.14
N GLU A 254 21.47 0.63 6.34
CA GLU A 254 22.38 -0.50 6.55
C GLU A 254 21.57 -1.78 6.51
N ARG A 255 21.95 -2.73 5.67
CA ARG A 255 21.19 -3.97 5.45
C ARG A 255 22.06 -5.20 5.58
N TRP A 256 21.46 -6.25 6.12
CA TRP A 256 22.06 -7.56 6.17
C TRP A 256 20.99 -8.62 5.84
N ASP A 257 21.28 -9.51 4.91
CA ASP A 257 20.37 -10.60 4.49
C ASP A 257 21.14 -11.92 4.57
N SER A 258 20.59 -12.93 5.25
CA SER A 258 21.16 -14.28 5.26
C SER A 258 20.69 -15.10 4.08
N TRP A 259 21.52 -16.00 3.59
CA TRP A 259 21.03 -17.04 2.69
C TRP A 259 20.14 -18.05 3.42
N GLY A 260 20.34 -18.23 4.72
CA GLY A 260 19.70 -19.18 5.59
C GLY A 260 20.71 -19.95 6.43
N TYR A 261 20.26 -21.00 7.11
CA TYR A 261 21.04 -21.67 8.16
C TYR A 261 21.03 -23.19 7.98
N PRO A 262 21.98 -23.79 7.23
CA PRO A 262 22.21 -25.21 7.25
C PRO A 262 22.72 -25.68 8.63
N THR A 263 22.58 -26.94 8.93
CA THR A 263 23.11 -27.57 10.13
C THR A 263 24.53 -28.07 9.94
N THR A 264 25.33 -28.07 11.03
CA THR A 264 26.70 -28.57 11.05
C THR A 264 27.02 -29.29 12.36
N GLY A 265 28.12 -30.06 12.35
CA GLY A 265 28.62 -30.78 13.52
C GLY A 265 27.73 -31.93 13.99
N ALA A 266 28.08 -32.54 15.10
CA ALA A 266 27.38 -33.70 15.65
C ALA A 266 26.06 -33.34 16.36
N ASN A 267 25.91 -32.07 16.75
CA ASN A 267 24.73 -31.57 17.45
C ASN A 267 23.68 -30.96 16.49
N ASN A 268 23.97 -30.90 15.19
CA ASN A 268 23.17 -30.18 14.18
C ASN A 268 23.01 -28.69 14.49
N ASP A 269 24.10 -28.03 14.96
CA ASP A 269 24.09 -26.60 15.23
C ASP A 269 23.87 -25.83 13.92
N LEU A 270 23.04 -24.78 13.96
CA LEU A 270 22.74 -23.92 12.82
C LEU A 270 23.95 -23.06 12.46
N LEU A 271 24.35 -23.05 11.21
CA LEU A 271 25.49 -22.32 10.69
C LEU A 271 25.03 -21.36 9.58
N LEU A 272 25.60 -20.16 9.52
CA LEU A 272 25.30 -19.20 8.47
C LEU A 272 25.66 -19.76 7.07
N GLY A 273 24.65 -19.87 6.20
CA GLY A 273 24.80 -20.41 4.84
C GLY A 273 25.53 -19.49 3.87
N GLY A 274 25.35 -18.18 4.06
CA GLY A 274 25.93 -17.06 3.34
C GLY A 274 25.25 -15.76 3.78
N ALA A 275 25.82 -14.62 3.43
CA ALA A 275 25.32 -13.31 3.82
C ALA A 275 25.38 -12.30 2.66
N LYS A 276 24.52 -11.29 2.72
CA LYS A 276 24.47 -10.13 1.82
C LYS A 276 24.45 -8.84 2.64
N PRO A 277 25.56 -8.43 3.24
CA PRO A 277 25.66 -7.11 3.84
C PRO A 277 25.72 -6.04 2.75
N TYR A 278 24.77 -5.10 2.81
CA TYR A 278 24.67 -4.00 1.86
C TYR A 278 24.41 -2.67 2.58
N VAL A 279 24.75 -1.58 1.92
CA VAL A 279 24.19 -0.26 2.19
C VAL A 279 23.33 0.17 1.01
N GLU A 280 22.13 0.66 1.31
CA GLU A 280 21.16 1.14 0.34
C GLU A 280 20.96 2.64 0.50
N SER A 281 21.03 3.38 -0.60
CA SER A 281 20.73 4.80 -0.66
C SER A 281 19.72 5.04 -1.75
N ARG A 282 18.53 5.51 -1.38
CA ARG A 282 17.41 5.76 -2.29
C ARG A 282 16.93 7.19 -2.17
N ASN A 283 16.30 7.68 -3.20
CA ASN A 283 15.59 8.95 -3.19
C ASN A 283 14.19 8.79 -3.80
N LEU A 284 13.16 9.21 -3.05
CA LEU A 284 11.80 9.33 -3.56
C LEU A 284 11.60 10.76 -4.07
N GLU A 285 11.54 10.92 -5.38
CA GLU A 285 11.10 12.15 -6.03
C GLU A 285 9.61 12.02 -6.36
N ARG A 286 8.80 13.00 -5.98
CA ARG A 286 7.37 13.01 -6.30
C ARG A 286 6.90 14.42 -6.62
N THR A 287 6.20 14.57 -7.75
CA THR A 287 5.48 15.78 -8.11
C THR A 287 4.02 15.43 -8.29
N ALA A 288 3.13 16.15 -7.62
CA ALA A 288 1.70 15.88 -7.70
C ALA A 288 0.88 17.16 -7.80
N PHE A 289 -0.28 17.01 -8.42
CA PHE A 289 -1.28 18.05 -8.60
C PHE A 289 -2.67 17.50 -8.30
N ALA A 290 -3.48 18.27 -7.56
CA ALA A 290 -4.89 17.97 -7.36
C ALA A 290 -5.75 19.21 -7.63
N GLY A 291 -6.94 19.00 -8.16
CA GLY A 291 -7.93 20.03 -8.41
C GLY A 291 -9.34 19.53 -8.19
N THR A 292 -10.16 20.34 -7.52
CA THR A 292 -11.60 20.12 -7.36
C THR A 292 -12.34 21.36 -7.84
N LEU A 293 -13.32 21.16 -8.70
CA LEU A 293 -14.27 22.16 -9.16
C LEU A 293 -15.67 21.74 -8.69
N GLN A 294 -16.32 22.57 -7.87
CA GLN A 294 -17.73 22.41 -7.48
C GLN A 294 -18.58 23.51 -8.10
N TYR A 295 -19.77 23.15 -8.55
CA TYR A 295 -20.73 24.11 -9.11
C TYR A 295 -22.15 23.79 -8.64
N GLU A 296 -22.72 24.69 -7.86
CA GLU A 296 -24.06 24.62 -7.25
C GLU A 296 -24.89 25.84 -7.58
N PRO A 297 -25.33 26.01 -8.85
CA PRO A 297 -26.08 27.19 -9.30
C PRO A 297 -27.43 27.33 -8.61
N THR A 298 -27.98 26.24 -8.11
CA THR A 298 -29.25 26.19 -7.38
C THR A 298 -29.15 25.15 -6.27
N PRO A 299 -29.95 25.24 -5.19
CA PRO A 299 -29.97 24.20 -4.16
C PRO A 299 -30.34 22.79 -4.68
N ALA A 300 -31.00 22.74 -5.85
CA ALA A 300 -31.43 21.47 -6.45
C ALA A 300 -30.37 20.81 -7.36
N PHE A 301 -29.34 21.53 -7.78
CA PHE A 301 -28.34 20.99 -8.70
C PHE A 301 -26.93 21.22 -8.16
N ARG A 302 -26.18 20.10 -8.03
CA ARG A 302 -24.78 20.09 -7.58
C ARG A 302 -23.96 19.27 -8.55
N THR A 303 -22.76 19.73 -8.87
CA THR A 303 -21.81 18.93 -9.65
C THR A 303 -20.38 19.20 -9.19
N SER A 304 -19.56 18.18 -9.24
CA SER A 304 -18.14 18.29 -8.92
C SER A 304 -17.27 17.53 -9.89
N ILE A 305 -16.11 18.09 -10.22
CA ILE A 305 -15.05 17.44 -10.98
C ILE A 305 -13.81 17.40 -10.10
N ASP A 306 -13.25 16.21 -9.94
CA ASP A 306 -12.03 15.98 -9.17
C ASP A 306 -10.97 15.40 -10.11
N VAL A 307 -9.73 15.88 -9.98
CA VAL A 307 -8.57 15.32 -10.68
C VAL A 307 -7.40 15.27 -9.70
N LEU A 308 -6.70 14.15 -9.66
CA LEU A 308 -5.43 13.98 -8.98
C LEU A 308 -4.44 13.32 -9.94
N GLN A 309 -3.28 13.92 -10.12
CA GLN A 309 -2.16 13.36 -10.85
C GLN A 309 -0.93 13.37 -9.95
N SER A 310 -0.23 12.24 -9.86
CA SER A 310 1.02 12.08 -9.12
C SER A 310 2.01 11.30 -9.99
N ASN A 311 3.17 11.91 -10.21
CA ASN A 311 4.33 11.20 -10.78
C ASN A 311 5.31 10.99 -9.65
N PHE A 312 5.76 9.75 -9.42
CA PHE A 312 6.79 9.49 -8.44
C PHE A 312 7.86 8.53 -8.96
N LYS A 313 9.09 8.81 -8.56
CA LYS A 313 10.25 8.01 -8.85
C LYS A 313 10.96 7.66 -7.57
N ASP A 314 11.05 6.36 -7.26
CA ASP A 314 11.79 5.83 -6.12
C ASP A 314 12.99 5.03 -6.62
N ALA A 315 14.19 5.58 -6.51
CA ALA A 315 15.36 5.01 -7.13
C ALA A 315 16.61 5.15 -6.26
N GLY A 316 17.50 4.15 -6.36
CA GLY A 316 18.75 4.19 -5.58
C GLY A 316 19.74 3.09 -5.90
N ASN A 317 20.88 3.19 -5.23
CA ASN A 317 21.98 2.25 -5.32
C ASN A 317 22.03 1.34 -4.10
N LEU A 318 22.32 0.07 -4.35
CA LEU A 318 22.54 -0.96 -3.35
C LEU A 318 23.94 -1.51 -3.55
N ARG A 319 24.84 -1.31 -2.59
CA ARG A 319 26.23 -1.76 -2.65
C ARG A 319 26.62 -2.57 -1.45
N GLY A 320 27.37 -3.64 -1.69
CA GLY A 320 27.80 -4.55 -0.65
C GLY A 320 28.54 -5.74 -1.21
N ILE A 321 28.75 -6.73 -0.37
CA ILE A 321 29.46 -7.96 -0.71
C ILE A 321 28.49 -9.11 -0.48
N GLU A 322 28.25 -9.91 -1.49
CA GLU A 322 27.63 -11.21 -1.31
C GLU A 322 28.70 -12.19 -0.84
N ILE A 323 28.55 -12.72 0.36
CA ILE A 323 29.52 -13.57 1.08
C ILE A 323 29.01 -15.00 1.10
N PRO A 324 29.45 -15.87 0.20
CA PRO A 324 29.10 -17.27 0.18
C PRO A 324 29.85 -18.03 1.29
N LEU A 325 29.14 -18.74 2.18
CA LEU A 325 29.72 -19.47 3.31
C LEU A 325 29.36 -20.95 3.24
N ALA A 326 28.59 -21.48 4.20
CA ALA A 326 28.31 -22.92 4.32
C ALA A 326 27.54 -23.51 3.11
N TRP A 327 26.79 -22.69 2.36
CA TRP A 327 26.13 -23.11 1.10
C TRP A 327 26.99 -22.82 -0.15
N SER A 328 28.31 -22.85 0.00
CA SER A 328 29.26 -22.68 -1.10
C SER A 328 30.41 -23.67 -0.98
N GLY A 329 31.46 -23.45 -1.74
CA GLY A 329 32.73 -24.19 -1.64
C GLY A 329 33.64 -23.72 -0.50
N SER A 330 33.22 -22.72 0.29
CA SER A 330 33.95 -22.27 1.48
C SER A 330 33.96 -23.34 2.58
N SER A 331 35.00 -23.38 3.41
CA SER A 331 35.16 -24.40 4.44
C SER A 331 35.31 -23.81 5.84
N LEU A 332 34.46 -24.26 6.76
CA LEU A 332 34.53 -23.85 8.17
C LEU A 332 35.70 -24.58 8.84
N ARG A 333 36.61 -23.80 9.48
CA ARG A 333 37.72 -24.36 10.28
C ARG A 333 37.23 -25.08 11.55
N PRO A 334 37.86 -26.21 11.95
CA PRO A 334 37.61 -26.84 13.24
C PRO A 334 37.93 -25.89 14.40
N GLY A 335 37.19 -26.02 15.51
CA GLY A 335 37.38 -25.18 16.69
C GLY A 335 36.50 -23.94 16.73
N TYR A 336 35.42 -23.91 15.95
CA TYR A 336 34.38 -22.90 16.02
C TYR A 336 33.61 -22.96 17.35
N GLU A 337 33.00 -21.85 17.73
CA GLU A 337 32.21 -21.72 18.96
C GLU A 337 30.72 -21.95 18.68
N THR A 338 30.04 -22.60 19.64
CA THR A 338 28.61 -22.84 19.57
C THR A 338 27.91 -22.42 20.86
N SER A 339 26.69 -21.87 20.73
CA SER A 339 25.78 -21.58 21.84
C SER A 339 24.34 -21.70 21.35
N ASP A 340 23.48 -22.30 22.19
CA ASP A 340 22.03 -22.43 21.97
C ASP A 340 21.64 -23.00 20.60
N GLY A 341 22.41 -23.98 20.12
CA GLY A 341 22.16 -24.61 18.82
C GLY A 341 22.61 -23.79 17.59
N PHE A 342 23.44 -22.75 17.81
CA PHE A 342 24.05 -21.96 16.74
C PHE A 342 25.57 -22.00 16.80
N VAL A 343 26.21 -21.98 15.64
CA VAL A 343 27.63 -21.61 15.52
C VAL A 343 27.71 -20.09 15.62
N THR A 344 28.31 -19.63 16.74
CA THR A 344 28.32 -18.20 17.08
C THR A 344 29.58 -17.48 16.65
N ALA A 345 30.72 -18.21 16.53
CA ALA A 345 31.97 -17.64 16.04
C ALA A 345 32.79 -18.70 15.32
N GLY A 346 33.61 -18.30 14.37
CA GLY A 346 34.48 -19.19 13.63
C GLY A 346 35.23 -18.51 12.51
N ILE A 347 35.92 -19.31 11.70
CA ILE A 347 36.71 -18.85 10.56
C ILE A 347 36.33 -19.73 9.34
N PHE A 348 35.99 -19.10 8.26
CA PHE A 348 35.86 -19.73 6.95
C PHE A 348 37.12 -19.51 6.10
N ASP A 349 37.59 -20.56 5.44
CA ASP A 349 38.59 -20.50 4.37
C ASP A 349 37.93 -20.62 3.01
N ASN A 350 38.66 -20.16 1.99
CA ASN A 350 38.25 -20.19 0.58
C ASN A 350 36.95 -19.41 0.33
N VAL A 351 36.71 -18.32 1.04
CA VAL A 351 35.57 -17.45 0.79
C VAL A 351 35.85 -16.63 -0.47
N GLN A 352 34.96 -16.71 -1.44
CA GLN A 352 35.05 -15.96 -2.67
C GLN A 352 33.89 -14.98 -2.79
N GLY A 353 34.09 -13.79 -2.18
CA GLY A 353 33.09 -12.74 -2.12
C GLY A 353 32.76 -12.14 -3.49
N VAL A 354 31.49 -11.78 -3.68
CA VAL A 354 31.00 -11.09 -4.86
C VAL A 354 30.72 -9.65 -4.52
N VAL A 355 31.54 -8.73 -5.03
CA VAL A 355 31.31 -7.28 -4.89
C VAL A 355 30.14 -6.88 -5.77
N ARG A 356 29.12 -6.28 -5.17
CA ARG A 356 27.85 -5.91 -5.81
C ARG A 356 27.76 -4.39 -5.95
N ASN A 357 27.37 -3.92 -7.12
CA ASN A 357 26.99 -2.54 -7.37
C ASN A 357 25.70 -2.56 -8.16
N ASP A 358 24.62 -2.54 -7.43
CA ASP A 358 23.27 -2.71 -7.94
C ASP A 358 22.53 -1.36 -7.96
N TYR A 359 21.56 -1.25 -8.86
CA TYR A 359 20.62 -0.14 -8.91
C TYR A 359 19.20 -0.66 -8.97
N ARG A 360 18.31 -0.04 -8.21
CA ARG A 360 16.87 -0.29 -8.26
C ARG A 360 16.13 1.00 -8.44
N GLY A 361 15.24 1.04 -9.41
CA GLY A 361 14.41 2.19 -9.72
C GLY A 361 13.00 1.80 -10.05
N ARG A 362 12.06 2.62 -9.60
CA ARG A 362 10.64 2.60 -9.95
C ARG A 362 10.27 3.99 -10.42
N ASP A 363 9.56 4.09 -11.54
CA ASP A 363 8.94 5.31 -12.06
C ASP A 363 7.45 5.01 -12.28
N ALA A 364 6.57 5.81 -11.66
CA ALA A 364 5.14 5.55 -11.73
C ALA A 364 4.33 6.84 -11.90
N ASP A 365 3.38 6.78 -12.84
CA ASP A 365 2.37 7.80 -13.10
C ASP A 365 1.02 7.33 -12.56
N VAL A 366 0.42 8.11 -11.66
CA VAL A 366 -0.91 7.88 -11.08
C VAL A 366 -1.85 8.98 -11.55
N LEU A 367 -2.98 8.61 -12.13
CA LEU A 367 -4.05 9.53 -12.52
C LEU A 367 -5.37 9.03 -11.95
N SER A 368 -6.06 9.91 -11.21
CA SER A 368 -7.45 9.71 -10.78
C SER A 368 -8.28 10.90 -11.21
N ALA A 369 -9.43 10.65 -11.84
CA ALA A 369 -10.37 11.68 -12.25
C ALA A 369 -11.79 11.21 -11.99
N GLY A 370 -12.68 12.14 -11.64
CA GLY A 370 -14.07 11.84 -11.41
C GLY A 370 -14.98 13.02 -11.69
N TRP A 371 -16.20 12.72 -12.10
CA TRP A 371 -17.27 13.69 -12.31
C TRP A 371 -18.53 13.19 -11.62
N ASN A 372 -19.00 13.98 -10.65
CA ASN A 372 -20.24 13.73 -9.92
C ASN A 372 -21.29 14.76 -10.30
N VAL A 373 -22.54 14.33 -10.42
CA VAL A 373 -23.72 15.16 -10.65
C VAL A 373 -24.84 14.69 -9.75
N GLN A 374 -25.41 15.62 -8.98
CA GLN A 374 -26.60 15.39 -8.13
C GLN A 374 -27.70 16.35 -8.52
N TYR A 375 -28.93 15.83 -8.59
CA TYR A 375 -30.11 16.62 -8.87
C TYR A 375 -31.28 16.24 -7.95
N ASP A 376 -31.77 17.21 -7.19
CA ASP A 376 -32.93 17.11 -6.33
C ASP A 376 -34.18 17.50 -7.14
N PHE A 377 -34.99 16.54 -7.59
CA PHE A 377 -36.24 16.81 -8.30
C PHE A 377 -37.24 17.55 -7.46
N ASN A 378 -37.21 17.30 -6.17
CA ASN A 378 -37.96 17.93 -5.10
C ASN A 378 -37.40 17.49 -3.75
N ASP A 379 -37.99 17.95 -2.64
CA ASP A 379 -37.55 17.63 -1.27
C ASP A 379 -37.53 16.12 -0.95
N LYS A 380 -38.08 15.26 -1.82
CA LYS A 380 -38.25 13.82 -1.58
C LYS A 380 -37.39 12.95 -2.50
N TRP A 381 -36.96 13.44 -3.63
CA TRP A 381 -36.27 12.63 -4.63
C TRP A 381 -34.98 13.27 -5.10
N THR A 382 -33.91 12.54 -4.94
CA THR A 382 -32.57 12.90 -5.42
C THR A 382 -32.06 11.81 -6.37
N VAL A 383 -31.51 12.21 -7.50
CA VAL A 383 -30.72 11.33 -8.39
C VAL A 383 -29.26 11.77 -8.35
N GLU A 384 -28.37 10.80 -8.35
CA GLU A 384 -26.93 11.04 -8.41
C GLU A 384 -26.30 10.16 -9.49
N GLY A 385 -25.33 10.73 -10.20
CA GLY A 385 -24.51 10.03 -11.19
C GLY A 385 -23.04 10.34 -10.96
N ASP A 386 -22.18 9.33 -11.04
CA ASP A 386 -20.74 9.48 -10.89
C ASP A 386 -20.00 8.69 -11.96
N LEU A 387 -19.05 9.35 -12.63
CA LEU A 387 -18.11 8.75 -13.58
C LEU A 387 -16.71 8.86 -13.02
N SER A 388 -15.92 7.79 -13.06
CA SER A 388 -14.55 7.84 -12.60
C SER A 388 -13.59 7.01 -13.44
N LEU A 389 -12.33 7.47 -13.41
CA LEU A 389 -11.15 6.84 -13.99
C LEU A 389 -10.06 6.80 -12.93
N SER A 390 -9.46 5.64 -12.72
CA SER A 390 -8.21 5.50 -11.96
C SER A 390 -7.21 4.71 -12.80
N ARG A 391 -6.00 5.23 -12.98
CA ARG A 391 -4.96 4.60 -13.79
C ARG A 391 -3.59 4.76 -13.16
N VAL A 392 -2.80 3.67 -13.20
CA VAL A 392 -1.38 3.67 -12.83
C VAL A 392 -0.57 3.05 -13.96
N LYS A 393 0.51 3.71 -14.33
CA LYS A 393 1.57 3.16 -15.19
C LYS A 393 2.86 3.13 -14.42
N ARG A 394 3.53 1.97 -14.40
CA ARG A 394 4.77 1.77 -13.65
C ARG A 394 5.83 1.09 -14.52
N ASP A 395 7.01 1.70 -14.57
CA ASP A 395 8.23 1.17 -15.16
C ASP A 395 9.28 0.95 -14.06
N ASP A 396 9.72 -0.27 -13.85
CA ASP A 396 10.79 -0.59 -12.91
C ASP A 396 12.10 -0.92 -13.64
N VAL A 397 13.23 -0.69 -12.98
CA VAL A 397 14.56 -1.14 -13.43
C VAL A 397 15.30 -1.71 -12.23
N ASP A 398 15.70 -2.99 -12.33
CA ASP A 398 16.65 -3.62 -11.42
C ASP A 398 17.90 -4.00 -12.22
N LEU A 399 19.06 -3.43 -11.88
CA LEU A 399 20.35 -3.71 -12.49
C LEU A 399 21.32 -4.23 -11.45
N GLU A 400 21.87 -5.39 -11.67
CA GLU A 400 22.92 -6.01 -10.85
C GLU A 400 24.21 -6.11 -11.68
N ILE A 401 25.37 -5.72 -11.11
CA ILE A 401 26.67 -5.93 -11.72
C ILE A 401 27.63 -6.47 -10.66
N TYR A 402 28.37 -7.52 -11.05
CA TYR A 402 29.25 -8.27 -10.18
C TYR A 402 30.71 -8.01 -10.47
N ALA A 403 31.52 -7.93 -9.40
CA ALA A 403 32.96 -7.92 -9.49
C ALA A 403 33.57 -8.92 -8.48
N GLY A 404 34.75 -9.39 -8.79
CA GLY A 404 35.48 -10.35 -7.96
C GLY A 404 36.92 -10.49 -8.41
N THR A 405 37.61 -11.48 -7.88
CA THR A 405 39.05 -11.72 -8.12
C THR A 405 39.33 -12.73 -9.23
N GLY A 406 38.32 -13.41 -9.73
CA GLY A 406 38.41 -14.41 -10.82
C GLY A 406 37.06 -15.02 -11.16
N SER A 407 36.93 -15.68 -12.29
CA SER A 407 35.69 -16.27 -12.81
C SER A 407 35.53 -17.72 -12.37
N GLY A 408 34.41 -18.01 -11.70
CA GLY A 408 34.07 -19.32 -11.18
C GLY A 408 34.74 -19.63 -9.84
N PHE A 409 34.04 -20.43 -9.01
CA PHE A 409 34.53 -20.83 -7.69
C PHE A 409 35.91 -21.54 -7.80
N GLY A 410 36.84 -21.16 -6.90
CA GLY A 410 38.21 -21.69 -6.88
C GLY A 410 39.19 -21.00 -7.82
N ASN A 411 38.75 -20.04 -8.64
CA ASN A 411 39.59 -19.22 -9.46
C ASN A 411 39.79 -17.82 -8.86
N GLY A 412 40.99 -17.24 -8.98
CA GLY A 412 41.35 -15.97 -8.34
C GLY A 412 41.79 -16.12 -6.88
N VAL A 413 41.77 -15.01 -6.17
CA VAL A 413 42.19 -14.95 -4.76
C VAL A 413 40.95 -15.13 -3.86
N SER A 414 41.01 -16.07 -2.92
CA SER A 414 39.97 -16.29 -1.91
C SER A 414 40.36 -15.62 -0.59
N ASP A 415 39.35 -15.29 0.22
CA ASP A 415 39.48 -14.71 1.56
C ASP A 415 39.50 -15.78 2.66
N THR A 416 40.13 -15.44 3.76
CA THR A 416 39.96 -16.08 5.08
C THR A 416 39.14 -15.14 5.94
N LEU A 417 37.89 -15.52 6.23
CA LEU A 417 36.88 -14.67 6.84
C LEU A 417 36.55 -15.17 8.27
N ALA A 418 36.87 -14.38 9.26
CA ALA A 418 36.37 -14.60 10.62
C ALA A 418 34.93 -14.07 10.70
N PHE A 419 34.08 -14.72 11.49
CA PHE A 419 32.74 -14.24 11.78
C PHE A 419 32.38 -14.41 13.26
N MET A 420 31.51 -13.51 13.73
CA MET A 420 30.94 -13.59 15.08
C MET A 420 29.50 -13.11 15.03
N ARG A 421 28.60 -13.90 15.61
CA ARG A 421 27.19 -13.57 15.78
C ARG A 421 27.01 -12.50 16.84
N THR A 422 26.23 -11.46 16.56
CA THR A 422 25.91 -10.36 17.47
C THR A 422 24.66 -10.67 18.31
N GLY A 423 24.39 -9.86 19.33
CA GLY A 423 23.27 -10.08 20.24
C GLY A 423 21.88 -9.86 19.58
N ASP A 424 21.81 -9.10 18.50
CA ASP A 424 20.63 -8.87 17.66
C ASP A 424 20.37 -9.99 16.61
N GLY A 425 21.27 -10.99 16.54
CA GLY A 425 21.19 -12.10 15.62
C GLY A 425 21.81 -11.84 14.24
N SER A 426 22.37 -10.67 14.00
CA SER A 426 23.21 -10.37 12.83
C SER A 426 24.63 -10.93 13.01
N PHE A 427 25.56 -10.61 12.10
CA PHE A 427 26.92 -11.07 12.14
C PHE A 427 27.89 -9.95 11.81
N VAL A 428 29.05 -9.96 12.48
CA VAL A 428 30.19 -9.14 12.10
C VAL A 428 31.29 -10.04 11.52
N PHE A 429 32.05 -9.48 10.59
CA PHE A 429 33.07 -10.21 9.83
C PHE A 429 34.44 -9.53 9.95
N GLY A 430 35.49 -10.35 9.93
CA GLY A 430 36.88 -9.90 9.82
C GLY A 430 37.51 -10.51 8.58
N SER A 431 37.66 -9.71 7.54
CA SER A 431 38.25 -10.09 6.23
C SER A 431 39.77 -9.94 6.29
N GLN A 432 40.51 -10.83 5.61
CA GLN A 432 41.92 -10.65 5.30
C GLN A 432 42.12 -10.02 3.91
N LEU A 433 41.12 -10.09 3.04
CA LEU A 433 41.16 -9.52 1.72
C LEU A 433 40.69 -8.06 1.73
N ASP A 434 41.39 -7.19 1.02
CA ASP A 434 40.95 -5.81 0.81
C ASP A 434 40.00 -5.73 -0.39
N TYR A 435 38.69 -5.64 -0.11
CA TYR A 435 37.64 -5.53 -1.13
C TYR A 435 37.62 -4.18 -1.87
N THR A 436 38.54 -3.25 -1.53
CA THR A 436 38.70 -1.96 -2.22
C THR A 436 39.83 -1.95 -3.26
N ASP A 437 40.60 -3.05 -3.38
CA ASP A 437 41.75 -3.11 -4.27
C ASP A 437 41.38 -3.15 -5.76
N THR A 438 41.55 -2.02 -6.43
CA THR A 438 41.26 -1.84 -7.87
C THR A 438 42.18 -2.63 -8.79
N THR A 439 43.30 -3.16 -8.28
CA THR A 439 44.25 -3.96 -9.04
C THR A 439 43.93 -5.45 -9.00
N LEU A 440 43.08 -5.86 -8.06
CA LEU A 440 42.71 -7.24 -7.81
C LEU A 440 41.28 -7.53 -8.26
N PHE A 441 40.34 -6.61 -8.01
CA PHE A 441 38.93 -6.79 -8.31
C PHE A 441 38.58 -6.26 -9.69
N GLY A 442 37.88 -7.07 -10.50
CA GLY A 442 37.37 -6.72 -11.82
C GLY A 442 36.00 -7.30 -12.08
N LEU A 443 35.39 -6.89 -13.21
CA LEU A 443 34.13 -7.43 -13.71
C LEU A 443 34.30 -8.90 -14.04
N THR A 444 33.55 -9.76 -13.38
CA THR A 444 33.63 -11.22 -13.55
C THR A 444 32.42 -11.89 -12.90
N ASP A 445 32.33 -13.21 -13.03
CA ASP A 445 31.37 -14.10 -12.37
C ASP A 445 32.10 -14.95 -11.31
N PRO A 446 32.25 -14.47 -10.07
CA PRO A 446 33.08 -15.15 -9.08
C PRO A 446 32.57 -16.52 -8.67
N GLN A 447 31.25 -16.74 -8.72
CA GLN A 447 30.61 -17.99 -8.29
C GLN A 447 30.26 -18.94 -9.43
N GLY A 448 30.42 -18.54 -10.69
CA GLY A 448 30.11 -19.37 -11.84
C GLY A 448 28.60 -19.44 -12.12
N TRP A 449 27.85 -18.38 -11.88
CA TRP A 449 26.40 -18.30 -12.18
C TRP A 449 26.11 -18.14 -13.68
N GLY A 450 27.15 -18.00 -14.52
CA GLY A 450 27.03 -17.88 -15.96
C GLY A 450 26.83 -16.47 -16.49
N GLN A 451 26.90 -15.43 -15.62
CA GLN A 451 26.71 -14.01 -15.94
C GLN A 451 27.51 -13.13 -14.98
N ILE A 452 27.81 -11.91 -15.40
CA ILE A 452 28.45 -10.90 -14.55
C ILE A 452 27.47 -9.81 -14.09
N GLY A 453 26.19 -10.03 -14.30
CA GLY A 453 25.13 -9.16 -13.88
C GLY A 453 23.80 -9.54 -14.54
N TYR A 454 22.77 -8.84 -14.14
CA TYR A 454 21.41 -9.07 -14.61
C TYR A 454 20.63 -7.76 -14.65
N ILE A 455 19.83 -7.56 -15.68
CA ILE A 455 18.95 -6.42 -15.77
C ILE A 455 17.50 -6.86 -15.98
N LYS A 456 16.60 -6.33 -15.17
CA LYS A 456 15.15 -6.51 -15.25
C LYS A 456 14.48 -5.17 -15.52
N ARG A 457 13.47 -5.17 -16.36
CA ARG A 457 12.62 -4.02 -16.66
C ARG A 457 11.15 -4.45 -16.64
N PRO A 458 10.58 -4.71 -15.46
CA PRO A 458 9.14 -4.98 -15.36
C PRO A 458 8.33 -3.71 -15.62
N LYS A 459 7.18 -3.90 -16.26
CA LYS A 459 6.18 -2.87 -16.55
C LYS A 459 4.84 -3.32 -16.03
N THR A 460 4.10 -2.41 -15.44
CA THR A 460 2.74 -2.65 -14.95
C THR A 460 1.85 -1.50 -15.41
N ASP A 461 0.73 -1.83 -16.05
CA ASP A 461 -0.35 -0.90 -16.35
C ASP A 461 -1.60 -1.40 -15.62
N ASP A 462 -2.29 -0.54 -14.87
CA ASP A 462 -3.52 -0.83 -14.13
C ASP A 462 -4.51 0.30 -14.39
N GLU A 463 -5.66 -0.01 -14.98
CA GLU A 463 -6.69 0.96 -15.36
C GLU A 463 -8.07 0.49 -14.92
N LEU A 464 -8.85 1.39 -14.32
CA LEU A 464 -10.21 1.14 -13.84
C LEU A 464 -11.14 2.29 -14.27
N HIS A 465 -12.24 1.95 -14.89
CA HIS A 465 -13.36 2.84 -15.22
C HIS A 465 -14.55 2.46 -14.38
N ALA A 466 -15.31 3.45 -13.90
CA ALA A 466 -16.54 3.19 -13.18
C ALA A 466 -17.64 4.17 -13.55
N LEU A 467 -18.88 3.65 -13.57
CA LEU A 467 -20.13 4.42 -13.67
C LEU A 467 -21.04 4.01 -12.53
N ARG A 468 -21.45 4.98 -11.69
CA ARG A 468 -22.42 4.81 -10.62
C ARG A 468 -23.65 5.68 -10.87
N LEU A 469 -24.82 5.12 -10.61
CA LEU A 469 -26.09 5.83 -10.60
C LEU A 469 -26.86 5.47 -9.35
N SER A 470 -27.45 6.46 -8.67
CA SER A 470 -28.31 6.22 -7.52
C SER A 470 -29.57 7.09 -7.54
N LEU A 471 -30.58 6.59 -6.88
CA LEU A 471 -31.86 7.25 -6.68
C LEU A 471 -32.27 7.14 -5.22
N THR A 472 -32.35 8.27 -4.54
CA THR A 472 -32.74 8.36 -3.13
C THR A 472 -34.15 8.93 -3.01
N ARG A 473 -34.95 8.33 -2.13
CA ARG A 473 -36.26 8.85 -1.73
C ARG A 473 -36.28 9.10 -0.22
N ASN A 474 -36.51 10.34 0.16
CA ASN A 474 -36.71 10.78 1.55
C ASN A 474 -38.18 10.62 1.97
N PHE A 475 -38.43 10.26 3.23
CA PHE A 475 -39.73 10.07 3.81
C PHE A 475 -39.92 10.95 5.04
N ASP A 476 -41.13 11.50 5.23
CA ASP A 476 -41.56 12.15 6.45
C ASP A 476 -42.07 11.05 7.44
N SER A 477 -41.19 10.13 7.82
CA SER A 477 -41.54 8.94 8.64
C SER A 477 -40.68 8.92 9.91
N ASN A 478 -41.28 8.51 11.01
CA ASN A 478 -40.56 8.36 12.29
C ASN A 478 -39.80 7.03 12.41
N PHE A 479 -39.58 6.30 11.31
CA PHE A 479 -38.85 5.03 11.32
C PHE A 479 -37.85 4.92 10.14
N ILE A 480 -38.33 4.99 8.91
CA ILE A 480 -37.46 5.03 7.72
C ILE A 480 -37.35 6.48 7.26
N SER A 481 -36.13 7.03 7.32
CA SER A 481 -35.85 8.39 6.87
C SER A 481 -35.65 8.47 5.34
N SER A 482 -35.01 7.46 4.75
CA SER A 482 -34.84 7.39 3.29
C SER A 482 -34.67 5.95 2.81
N VAL A 483 -34.88 5.76 1.49
CA VAL A 483 -34.50 4.54 0.76
C VAL A 483 -33.67 4.95 -0.43
N GLU A 484 -32.56 4.25 -0.64
CA GLU A 484 -31.66 4.45 -1.77
C GLU A 484 -31.56 3.17 -2.61
N PHE A 485 -31.60 3.33 -3.92
CA PHE A 485 -31.33 2.28 -4.90
C PHE A 485 -30.21 2.74 -5.82
N GLY A 486 -29.30 1.86 -6.15
CA GLY A 486 -28.26 2.23 -7.09
C GLY A 486 -27.67 1.05 -7.85
N ALA A 487 -26.91 1.42 -8.86
CA ALA A 487 -26.11 0.52 -9.67
C ALA A 487 -24.72 1.10 -9.85
N ASN A 488 -23.70 0.26 -9.77
CA ASN A 488 -22.33 0.60 -10.08
C ASN A 488 -21.75 -0.45 -11.03
N TYR A 489 -21.13 -0.01 -12.12
CA TYR A 489 -20.43 -0.86 -13.07
C TYR A 489 -18.96 -0.43 -13.11
N THR A 490 -18.04 -1.37 -12.94
CA THR A 490 -16.60 -1.15 -13.04
C THR A 490 -16.01 -2.09 -14.07
N GLU A 491 -15.07 -1.57 -14.86
CA GLU A 491 -14.21 -2.31 -15.78
C GLU A 491 -12.77 -2.06 -15.38
N ARG A 492 -12.01 -3.13 -15.13
CA ARG A 492 -10.59 -3.05 -14.75
C ARG A 492 -9.75 -3.95 -15.63
N GLU A 493 -8.65 -3.41 -16.14
CA GLU A 493 -7.59 -4.15 -16.79
C GLU A 493 -6.27 -3.91 -16.07
N LYS A 494 -5.57 -4.99 -15.72
CA LYS A 494 -4.18 -4.92 -15.24
C LYS A 494 -3.29 -5.82 -16.06
N THR A 495 -2.20 -5.25 -16.57
CA THR A 495 -1.17 -5.98 -17.32
C THR A 495 0.17 -5.90 -16.61
N LYS A 496 0.93 -6.99 -16.65
CA LYS A 496 2.32 -7.05 -16.21
C LYS A 496 3.17 -7.72 -17.28
N ALA A 497 4.35 -7.17 -17.54
CA ALA A 497 5.33 -7.73 -18.44
C ALA A 497 6.74 -7.48 -17.88
N SER A 498 7.70 -8.30 -18.27
CA SER A 498 9.10 -8.09 -17.88
C SER A 498 10.02 -8.30 -19.07
N GLN A 499 10.98 -7.38 -19.26
CA GLN A 499 12.08 -7.54 -20.19
C GLN A 499 13.35 -7.73 -19.36
N GLU A 500 14.00 -8.87 -19.56
CA GLU A 500 15.16 -9.26 -18.76
C GLU A 500 16.34 -9.69 -19.66
N ALA A 501 17.55 -9.42 -19.19
CA ALA A 501 18.76 -9.83 -19.88
C ALA A 501 19.89 -10.15 -18.90
N PHE A 502 20.67 -11.16 -19.22
CA PHE A 502 21.97 -11.37 -18.60
C PHE A 502 22.95 -10.29 -19.06
N VAL A 503 23.77 -9.81 -18.14
CA VAL A 503 24.89 -8.91 -18.46
C VAL A 503 26.16 -9.76 -18.56
N ARG A 504 26.91 -9.58 -19.64
CA ARG A 504 28.15 -10.31 -19.91
C ARG A 504 29.24 -9.36 -20.38
N LEU A 505 30.51 -9.77 -20.27
CA LEU A 505 31.62 -9.04 -20.94
C LEU A 505 31.46 -9.10 -22.47
N ALA A 506 31.65 -7.97 -23.15
CA ALA A 506 31.65 -7.91 -24.60
C ALA A 506 32.84 -8.70 -25.20
N ASN A 507 33.97 -8.70 -24.47
CA ASN A 507 35.19 -9.41 -24.83
C ASN A 507 35.71 -10.18 -23.60
N PRO A 508 35.18 -11.39 -23.29
CA PRO A 508 35.48 -12.10 -22.04
C PRO A 508 36.95 -12.61 -21.95
N GLY A 509 37.70 -12.68 -23.07
CA GLY A 509 39.01 -13.29 -23.08
C GLY A 509 38.95 -14.77 -22.71
N THR A 510 40.08 -15.34 -22.22
CA THR A 510 40.16 -16.71 -21.73
C THR A 510 39.68 -16.84 -20.29
N ASP A 511 39.77 -15.76 -19.51
CA ASP A 511 39.63 -15.77 -18.06
C ASP A 511 38.28 -15.16 -17.59
N ASN A 512 37.45 -14.65 -18.52
CA ASN A 512 36.18 -13.97 -18.26
C ASN A 512 36.32 -12.93 -17.13
N PHE A 513 37.38 -12.12 -17.21
CA PHE A 513 37.79 -11.14 -16.23
C PHE A 513 38.25 -9.84 -16.89
N GLN A 514 37.75 -8.70 -16.37
CA GLN A 514 38.12 -7.38 -16.85
C GLN A 514 38.27 -6.40 -15.68
N LEU A 515 39.48 -5.85 -15.47
CA LEU A 515 39.63 -4.75 -14.50
C LEU A 515 38.76 -3.56 -14.90
N ILE A 516 38.20 -2.91 -13.86
CA ILE A 516 37.29 -1.78 -14.05
C ILE A 516 38.13 -0.54 -14.38
N PRO A 517 37.92 0.10 -15.54
CA PRO A 517 38.65 1.34 -15.85
C PRO A 517 38.36 2.47 -14.84
N ALA A 518 39.41 3.25 -14.55
CA ALA A 518 39.36 4.25 -13.49
C ALA A 518 38.26 5.32 -13.66
N GLU A 519 37.87 5.61 -14.91
CA GLU A 519 36.79 6.56 -15.23
C GLU A 519 35.39 6.10 -14.78
N TYR A 520 35.17 4.82 -14.45
CA TYR A 520 33.90 4.27 -13.95
C TYR A 520 33.89 4.07 -12.43
N LEU A 521 35.09 4.19 -11.80
CA LEU A 521 35.22 4.05 -10.35
C LEU A 521 34.64 5.26 -9.62
N LEU A 522 34.08 4.98 -8.45
CA LEU A 522 33.59 5.94 -7.46
C LEU A 522 34.43 5.85 -6.18
N ALA A 523 34.17 6.71 -5.20
CA ALA A 523 34.68 6.52 -3.85
C ALA A 523 34.19 5.18 -3.29
N ASN A 524 35.01 4.51 -2.48
CA ASN A 524 34.64 3.25 -1.86
C ASN A 524 33.43 3.40 -0.95
N THR A 525 32.61 2.37 -0.90
CA THR A 525 31.45 2.31 0.01
C THR A 525 31.90 1.62 1.31
N SER A 526 31.66 2.24 2.47
CA SER A 526 31.94 1.64 3.79
C SER A 526 30.92 0.53 4.11
N LEU A 527 31.42 -0.55 4.72
CA LEU A 527 30.64 -1.63 5.33
C LEU A 527 31.06 -1.83 6.79
N ASP A 528 31.48 -0.74 7.47
CA ASP A 528 31.98 -0.79 8.85
C ASP A 528 30.94 -1.35 9.83
N PHE A 529 29.65 -1.23 9.53
CA PHE A 529 28.57 -1.77 10.37
C PHE A 529 28.62 -3.30 10.51
N ILE A 530 29.29 -4.00 9.59
CA ILE A 530 29.53 -5.44 9.68
C ILE A 530 31.03 -5.77 9.87
N GLY A 531 31.88 -4.79 10.16
CA GLY A 531 33.32 -4.99 10.40
C GLY A 531 34.21 -5.11 9.15
N ILE A 532 33.68 -4.88 7.94
CA ILE A 532 34.48 -4.80 6.69
C ILE A 532 34.67 -3.33 6.34
N PRO A 533 35.93 -2.82 6.24
CA PRO A 533 36.18 -1.37 6.06
C PRO A 533 35.55 -0.77 4.81
N GLY A 534 35.31 -1.56 3.77
CA GLY A 534 34.66 -1.09 2.57
C GLY A 534 34.78 -2.01 1.37
N GLN A 535 34.16 -1.59 0.27
CA GLN A 535 34.21 -2.26 -1.01
C GLN A 535 34.43 -1.28 -2.16
N LEU A 536 34.93 -1.82 -3.27
CA LEU A 536 35.04 -1.15 -4.56
C LEU A 536 33.68 -0.71 -5.09
N SER A 537 33.54 0.55 -5.43
CA SER A 537 32.30 1.10 -5.99
C SER A 537 32.48 1.67 -7.38
N PHE A 538 31.46 1.47 -8.21
CA PHE A 538 31.43 1.96 -9.59
C PHE A 538 29.99 2.30 -10.01
N ASP A 539 29.87 3.06 -11.12
CA ASP A 539 28.57 3.41 -11.69
C ASP A 539 28.08 2.29 -12.63
N PRO A 540 27.04 1.53 -12.25
CA PRO A 540 26.58 0.37 -13.03
C PRO A 540 26.01 0.76 -14.39
N PHE A 541 25.34 1.93 -14.53
CA PHE A 541 24.81 2.37 -15.83
C PHE A 541 25.89 2.90 -16.78
N ARG A 542 26.88 3.61 -16.26
CA ARG A 542 28.03 4.04 -17.11
C ARG A 542 28.79 2.84 -17.63
N LEU A 543 28.96 1.80 -16.81
CA LEU A 543 29.56 0.53 -17.26
C LEU A 543 28.69 -0.19 -18.26
N LEU A 544 27.37 -0.33 -18.01
CA LEU A 544 26.44 -0.98 -18.94
C LEU A 544 26.46 -0.34 -20.34
N ASN A 545 26.65 0.98 -20.39
CA ASN A 545 26.67 1.78 -21.63
C ASN A 545 28.08 2.02 -22.20
N SER A 546 29.13 1.48 -21.59
CA SER A 546 30.52 1.71 -21.96
C SER A 546 30.97 0.97 -23.23
N GLY A 547 30.21 -0.08 -23.63
CA GLY A 547 30.66 -1.04 -24.64
C GLY A 547 31.53 -2.18 -24.08
N LEU A 548 31.91 -2.16 -22.81
CA LEU A 548 32.57 -3.27 -22.11
C LEU A 548 31.61 -4.42 -21.84
N LEU A 549 30.33 -4.12 -21.73
CA LEU A 549 29.24 -5.03 -21.38
C LEU A 549 28.26 -5.17 -22.54
N VAL A 550 27.68 -6.36 -22.65
CA VAL A 550 26.56 -6.66 -23.55
C VAL A 550 25.38 -7.22 -22.77
N GLN A 551 24.17 -6.92 -23.24
CA GLN A 551 22.94 -7.48 -22.70
C GLN A 551 22.48 -8.64 -23.59
N ASP A 552 22.43 -9.84 -23.01
CA ASP A 552 21.98 -11.05 -23.66
C ASP A 552 20.55 -11.36 -23.21
N SER A 553 19.59 -11.23 -24.14
CA SER A 553 18.16 -11.33 -23.82
C SER A 553 17.80 -12.68 -23.21
N ASN A 554 17.10 -12.64 -22.10
CA ASN A 554 16.59 -13.80 -21.34
C ASN A 554 15.07 -13.97 -21.49
N GLY A 555 14.43 -13.31 -22.45
CA GLY A 555 12.97 -13.21 -22.57
C GLY A 555 12.22 -14.53 -22.73
N ASN A 556 12.90 -15.60 -23.13
CA ASN A 556 12.32 -16.95 -23.25
C ASN A 556 12.58 -17.84 -22.02
N ASN A 557 13.23 -17.30 -20.98
CA ASN A 557 13.44 -18.06 -19.75
C ASN A 557 12.08 -18.30 -19.05
N PRO A 558 11.81 -19.51 -18.56
CA PRO A 558 10.58 -19.82 -17.82
C PRO A 558 10.25 -18.84 -16.69
N ASP A 559 11.25 -18.40 -15.92
CA ASP A 559 11.06 -17.46 -14.81
C ASP A 559 10.65 -16.04 -15.28
N VAL A 560 11.08 -15.64 -16.48
CA VAL A 560 10.68 -14.35 -17.08
C VAL A 560 9.27 -14.43 -17.62
N LEU A 561 8.93 -15.54 -18.28
CA LEU A 561 7.59 -15.76 -18.83
C LEU A 561 6.51 -15.78 -17.74
N LEU A 562 6.79 -16.37 -16.56
CA LEU A 562 5.85 -16.35 -15.43
C LEU A 562 5.51 -14.96 -14.89
N LYS A 563 6.33 -13.95 -15.14
CA LYS A 563 6.12 -12.58 -14.68
C LYS A 563 5.21 -11.77 -15.59
N ALA A 564 4.79 -12.33 -16.74
CA ALA A 564 3.93 -11.66 -17.72
C ALA A 564 2.51 -12.22 -17.66
N TRP A 565 1.52 -11.33 -17.49
CA TRP A 565 0.11 -11.70 -17.45
C TRP A 565 -0.78 -10.47 -17.67
N GLN A 566 -2.03 -10.75 -18.01
CA GLN A 566 -3.12 -9.77 -18.07
C GLN A 566 -4.31 -10.32 -17.30
N VAL A 567 -4.98 -9.46 -16.53
CA VAL A 567 -6.23 -9.75 -15.81
C VAL A 567 -7.25 -8.69 -16.20
N ASN A 568 -8.46 -9.16 -16.53
CA ASN A 568 -9.62 -8.30 -16.79
C ASN A 568 -10.73 -8.65 -15.80
N GLU A 569 -11.41 -7.63 -15.28
CA GLU A 569 -12.53 -7.79 -14.36
C GLU A 569 -13.64 -6.79 -14.70
N ASP A 570 -14.84 -7.30 -14.98
CA ASP A 570 -16.07 -6.54 -15.10
C ASP A 570 -16.95 -6.82 -13.89
N VAL A 571 -17.34 -5.77 -13.14
CA VAL A 571 -18.13 -5.92 -11.91
C VAL A 571 -19.39 -5.05 -11.98
N LEU A 572 -20.55 -5.70 -11.88
CA LEU A 572 -21.84 -5.04 -11.72
C LEU A 572 -22.30 -5.18 -10.27
N THR A 573 -22.49 -4.06 -9.59
CA THR A 573 -23.08 -4.01 -8.26
C THR A 573 -24.45 -3.33 -8.33
N LEU A 574 -25.49 -4.02 -7.88
CA LEU A 574 -26.81 -3.44 -7.66
C LEU A 574 -27.08 -3.39 -6.16
N TYR A 575 -27.63 -2.30 -5.65
CA TYR A 575 -27.90 -2.19 -4.23
C TYR A 575 -29.23 -1.53 -3.91
N ALA A 576 -29.72 -1.86 -2.71
CA ALA A 576 -30.84 -1.19 -2.08
C ALA A 576 -30.52 -1.00 -0.60
N MET A 577 -30.79 0.20 -0.08
CA MET A 577 -30.55 0.55 1.32
C MET A 577 -31.69 1.38 1.88
N ALA A 578 -32.09 1.08 3.11
CA ALA A 578 -33.05 1.88 3.88
C ALA A 578 -32.31 2.50 5.09
N ASN A 579 -32.40 3.81 5.23
CA ASN A 579 -31.89 4.53 6.38
C ASN A 579 -32.99 4.63 7.46
N ILE A 580 -32.58 4.40 8.70
CA ILE A 580 -33.43 4.37 9.89
C ILE A 580 -33.11 5.60 10.72
N ASP A 581 -34.13 6.35 11.13
CA ASP A 581 -34.06 7.41 12.13
C ASP A 581 -35.34 7.36 12.99
N THR A 582 -35.18 6.90 14.23
CA THR A 582 -36.31 6.61 15.10
C THR A 582 -35.94 6.73 16.58
N ALA A 583 -36.90 6.58 17.45
CA ALA A 583 -36.68 6.42 18.88
C ALA A 583 -37.44 5.18 19.39
N VAL A 584 -36.73 4.30 20.11
CA VAL A 584 -37.29 3.12 20.76
C VAL A 584 -37.26 3.35 22.27
N ASP A 585 -38.43 3.41 22.90
CA ASP A 585 -38.58 3.73 24.32
C ASP A 585 -37.87 5.05 24.74
N GLY A 586 -37.84 6.02 23.81
CA GLY A 586 -37.21 7.31 24.05
C GLY A 586 -35.68 7.33 23.78
N ILE A 587 -35.07 6.20 23.37
CA ILE A 587 -33.67 6.08 22.98
C ILE A 587 -33.58 6.38 21.48
N PRO A 588 -32.83 7.41 21.04
CA PRO A 588 -32.58 7.66 19.63
C PRO A 588 -31.82 6.49 18.99
N VAL A 589 -32.33 6.03 17.84
CA VAL A 589 -31.75 4.95 17.05
C VAL A 589 -31.60 5.42 15.61
N ARG A 590 -30.37 5.46 15.13
CA ARG A 590 -30.02 5.73 13.73
C ARG A 590 -29.33 4.51 13.12
N GLY A 591 -29.49 4.31 11.83
CA GLY A 591 -28.84 3.18 11.18
C GLY A 591 -29.20 3.03 9.74
N ASN A 592 -28.73 1.95 9.18
CA ASN A 592 -29.12 1.50 7.85
C ASN A 592 -29.22 -0.03 7.78
N VAL A 593 -30.03 -0.48 6.85
CA VAL A 593 -30.16 -1.88 6.46
C VAL A 593 -30.20 -1.95 4.94
N GLY A 594 -29.41 -2.83 4.34
CA GLY A 594 -29.38 -2.92 2.90
C GLY A 594 -28.81 -4.24 2.41
N VAL A 595 -28.76 -4.33 1.08
CA VAL A 595 -28.25 -5.49 0.38
C VAL A 595 -27.57 -5.04 -0.92
N GLN A 596 -26.43 -5.66 -1.23
CA GLN A 596 -25.80 -5.59 -2.55
C GLN A 596 -25.93 -6.93 -3.25
N TYR A 597 -26.14 -6.90 -4.55
CA TYR A 597 -25.91 -7.99 -5.48
C TYR A 597 -24.70 -7.63 -6.31
N VAL A 598 -23.64 -8.43 -6.22
CA VAL A 598 -22.38 -8.22 -6.93
C VAL A 598 -22.20 -9.34 -7.92
N GLU A 599 -22.10 -9.03 -9.22
CA GLU A 599 -21.76 -9.96 -10.28
C GLU A 599 -20.39 -9.59 -10.83
N THR A 600 -19.48 -10.54 -10.88
CA THR A 600 -18.10 -10.39 -11.38
C THR A 600 -17.85 -11.35 -12.52
N ASP A 601 -17.34 -10.82 -13.65
CA ASP A 601 -16.79 -11.58 -14.76
C ASP A 601 -15.29 -11.32 -14.79
N GLN A 602 -14.49 -12.34 -14.41
CA GLN A 602 -13.03 -12.21 -14.35
C GLN A 602 -12.39 -13.18 -15.33
N SER A 603 -11.33 -12.71 -15.97
CA SER A 603 -10.51 -13.52 -16.87
C SER A 603 -9.04 -13.16 -16.74
N SER A 604 -8.18 -14.10 -17.07
CA SER A 604 -6.74 -13.87 -17.14
C SER A 604 -6.13 -14.58 -18.32
N SER A 605 -5.06 -13.99 -18.85
CA SER A 605 -4.22 -14.60 -19.87
C SER A 605 -2.74 -14.36 -19.58
N GLY A 606 -1.89 -15.34 -19.92
CA GLY A 606 -0.45 -15.23 -19.73
C GLY A 606 0.31 -16.28 -20.56
N PRO A 607 1.63 -16.09 -20.78
CA PRO A 607 2.41 -17.04 -21.55
C PRO A 607 2.61 -18.35 -20.76
N ALA A 608 2.68 -19.46 -21.50
CA ALA A 608 3.16 -20.71 -20.94
C ALA A 608 4.69 -20.62 -20.73
N ASN A 609 5.17 -20.89 -19.51
CA ASN A 609 6.59 -20.71 -19.18
C ASN A 609 7.52 -21.76 -19.80
N ASN A 610 6.98 -22.90 -20.22
CA ASN A 610 7.71 -24.03 -20.83
C ASN A 610 7.42 -24.19 -22.34
N ALA A 611 6.68 -23.25 -22.95
CA ALA A 611 6.36 -23.26 -24.39
C ALA A 611 6.28 -21.85 -24.97
N VAL A 612 7.35 -21.41 -25.59
CA VAL A 612 7.44 -20.06 -26.18
C VAL A 612 6.34 -19.84 -27.22
N GLY A 613 5.64 -18.69 -27.10
CA GLY A 613 4.58 -18.30 -28.03
C GLY A 613 3.21 -18.94 -27.75
N VAL A 614 3.08 -19.75 -26.71
CA VAL A 614 1.79 -20.30 -26.25
C VAL A 614 1.24 -19.45 -25.12
N THR A 615 -0.04 -19.09 -25.22
CA THR A 615 -0.76 -18.30 -24.21
C THR A 615 -1.83 -19.18 -23.54
N ILE A 616 -1.81 -19.20 -22.21
CA ILE A 616 -2.88 -19.81 -21.39
C ILE A 616 -3.92 -18.72 -21.13
N SER A 617 -5.20 -19.05 -21.22
CA SER A 617 -6.29 -18.11 -20.90
C SER A 617 -7.46 -18.89 -20.29
N ASP A 618 -7.98 -18.40 -19.17
CA ASP A 618 -9.16 -18.95 -18.49
C ASP A 618 -9.85 -17.83 -17.68
N GLY A 619 -11.03 -18.14 -17.11
CA GLY A 619 -11.79 -17.19 -16.30
C GLY A 619 -13.01 -17.80 -15.67
N VAL A 620 -13.70 -17.02 -14.86
CA VAL A 620 -14.93 -17.43 -14.18
C VAL A 620 -15.88 -16.24 -14.01
N LYS A 621 -17.18 -16.50 -14.16
CA LYS A 621 -18.25 -15.58 -13.78
C LYS A 621 -18.92 -16.09 -12.51
N TYR A 622 -19.13 -15.18 -11.54
CA TYR A 622 -19.79 -15.51 -10.28
C TYR A 622 -20.63 -14.32 -9.78
N SER A 623 -21.52 -14.60 -8.84
CA SER A 623 -22.31 -13.56 -8.17
C SER A 623 -22.44 -13.86 -6.68
N GLU A 624 -22.51 -12.78 -5.87
CA GLU A 624 -22.68 -12.85 -4.43
C GLU A 624 -23.75 -11.86 -3.97
N VAL A 625 -24.42 -12.20 -2.86
CA VAL A 625 -25.40 -11.33 -2.19
C VAL A 625 -24.83 -10.93 -0.84
N LEU A 626 -24.71 -9.63 -0.60
CA LEU A 626 -24.04 -9.04 0.56
C LEU A 626 -25.05 -8.20 1.37
N PRO A 627 -25.77 -8.78 2.32
CA PRO A 627 -26.59 -8.02 3.26
C PRO A 627 -25.70 -7.27 4.25
N SER A 628 -26.16 -6.08 4.68
CA SER A 628 -25.51 -5.26 5.69
C SER A 628 -26.52 -4.56 6.58
N MET A 629 -26.15 -4.36 7.83
CA MET A 629 -26.92 -3.60 8.81
C MET A 629 -25.96 -2.87 9.74
N ASN A 630 -26.21 -1.59 9.97
CA ASN A 630 -25.55 -0.78 11.00
C ASN A 630 -26.61 -0.08 11.85
N LEU A 631 -26.48 -0.15 13.16
CA LEU A 631 -27.35 0.52 14.12
C LEU A 631 -26.50 1.28 15.14
N SER A 632 -26.86 2.53 15.40
CA SER A 632 -26.26 3.39 16.42
C SER A 632 -27.35 3.86 17.37
N MET A 633 -27.22 3.52 18.65
CA MET A 633 -28.21 3.81 19.71
C MET A 633 -27.56 4.75 20.71
N GLU A 634 -28.16 5.92 20.96
CA GLU A 634 -27.72 6.84 22.01
C GLU A 634 -28.46 6.49 23.31
N ILE A 635 -27.89 5.54 24.09
CA ILE A 635 -28.50 4.98 25.28
C ILE A 635 -28.50 5.93 26.49
N ALA A 636 -27.68 6.96 26.49
CA ALA A 636 -27.61 8.07 27.41
C ALA A 636 -26.92 9.24 26.74
N ASP A 637 -27.00 10.44 27.35
CA ASP A 637 -26.33 11.63 26.78
C ASP A 637 -24.91 11.32 26.36
N LYS A 638 -24.59 11.53 25.04
CA LYS A 638 -23.29 11.28 24.42
C LYS A 638 -22.72 9.88 24.68
N THR A 639 -23.58 8.87 24.87
CA THR A 639 -23.20 7.49 25.12
C THR A 639 -23.87 6.57 24.11
N PHE A 640 -23.05 5.95 23.25
CA PHE A 640 -23.52 5.18 22.12
C PHE A 640 -23.20 3.69 22.28
N VAL A 641 -24.15 2.86 21.87
CA VAL A 641 -23.91 1.46 21.55
C VAL A 641 -24.12 1.29 20.05
N ARG A 642 -23.12 0.77 19.34
CA ARG A 642 -23.23 0.49 17.91
C ARG A 642 -23.20 -1.01 17.69
N PHE A 643 -24.06 -1.46 16.81
CA PHE A 643 -24.11 -2.84 16.34
C PHE A 643 -24.02 -2.86 14.81
N ALA A 644 -23.17 -3.70 14.26
CA ALA A 644 -23.13 -3.94 12.83
C ALA A 644 -23.09 -5.44 12.54
N ALA A 645 -23.72 -5.83 11.43
CA ALA A 645 -23.63 -7.17 10.88
C ALA A 645 -23.59 -7.08 9.36
N ALA A 646 -22.62 -7.74 8.73
CA ALA A 646 -22.48 -7.68 7.29
C ALA A 646 -21.84 -8.96 6.73
N ARG A 647 -22.27 -9.33 5.53
CA ARG A 647 -21.53 -10.24 4.66
C ARG A 647 -20.65 -9.38 3.74
N THR A 648 -19.35 -9.64 3.74
CA THR A 648 -18.34 -8.88 3.00
C THR A 648 -17.58 -9.79 2.05
N LEU A 649 -17.03 -9.21 0.98
CA LEU A 649 -16.15 -9.91 0.06
C LEU A 649 -14.84 -9.13 -0.18
N ALA A 650 -13.76 -9.86 -0.49
CA ALA A 650 -12.59 -9.32 -1.17
C ALA A 650 -12.27 -10.22 -2.37
N ARG A 651 -12.05 -9.62 -3.53
CA ARG A 651 -11.66 -10.38 -4.72
C ARG A 651 -10.28 -10.99 -4.53
N ALA A 652 -10.02 -12.17 -5.12
CA ALA A 652 -8.74 -12.84 -5.05
C ALA A 652 -7.62 -11.95 -5.60
N ARG A 653 -6.41 -12.15 -5.11
CA ARG A 653 -5.21 -11.39 -5.54
C ARG A 653 -4.97 -11.57 -7.03
N LEU A 654 -4.48 -10.53 -7.70
CA LEU A 654 -4.25 -10.54 -9.15
C LEU A 654 -3.14 -11.50 -9.56
N ASP A 655 -2.08 -11.65 -8.74
CA ASP A 655 -1.03 -12.65 -8.96
C ASP A 655 -1.52 -14.09 -8.77
N GLN A 656 -2.49 -14.31 -7.90
CA GLN A 656 -3.10 -15.63 -7.69
C GLN A 656 -4.02 -16.05 -8.85
N ILE A 657 -4.71 -15.09 -9.48
CA ILE A 657 -5.56 -15.36 -10.65
C ILE A 657 -4.82 -15.26 -11.98
N ALA A 658 -3.54 -14.87 -11.98
CA ALA A 658 -2.74 -14.73 -13.20
C ALA A 658 -2.60 -16.08 -13.92
N ALA A 659 -2.99 -16.14 -15.20
CA ALA A 659 -2.97 -17.40 -15.98
C ALA A 659 -1.57 -17.85 -16.43
N SER A 660 -0.51 -17.09 -16.17
CA SER A 660 0.86 -17.49 -16.47
C SER A 660 1.24 -18.75 -15.68
N GLY A 661 1.76 -19.77 -16.37
CA GLY A 661 2.08 -21.04 -15.73
C GLY A 661 2.75 -22.03 -16.70
N GLY A 662 2.95 -23.27 -16.23
CA GLY A 662 3.46 -24.36 -17.08
C GLY A 662 2.36 -24.94 -17.97
N LEU A 663 2.73 -25.31 -19.22
CA LEU A 663 1.86 -26.25 -19.96
C LEU A 663 1.67 -27.50 -19.13
N PRO A 664 0.43 -27.99 -19.00
CA PRO A 664 0.19 -29.19 -18.21
C PRO A 664 0.90 -30.42 -18.80
N GLY A 665 1.48 -31.20 -17.92
CA GLY A 665 1.92 -32.55 -18.27
C GLY A 665 0.71 -33.43 -18.60
N VAL A 666 0.86 -34.32 -19.57
CA VAL A 666 -0.17 -35.31 -19.95
C VAL A 666 0.09 -36.63 -19.27
N ASP A 667 -0.79 -37.05 -18.36
CA ASP A 667 -0.73 -38.43 -17.80
C ASP A 667 -1.26 -39.43 -18.84
N THR A 668 -0.33 -39.98 -19.59
CA THR A 668 -0.63 -40.95 -20.66
C THR A 668 -1.27 -42.23 -20.14
N THR A 669 -0.97 -42.62 -18.90
CA THR A 669 -1.54 -43.82 -18.28
C THR A 669 -3.02 -43.62 -17.99
N VAL A 670 -3.38 -42.50 -17.40
CA VAL A 670 -4.77 -42.10 -17.15
C VAL A 670 -5.53 -41.97 -18.48
N ALA A 671 -4.96 -41.25 -19.45
CA ALA A 671 -5.59 -41.08 -20.77
C ALA A 671 -5.91 -42.40 -21.45
N LEU A 672 -4.94 -43.33 -21.53
CA LEU A 672 -5.14 -44.64 -22.15
C LEU A 672 -6.16 -45.48 -21.39
N ARG A 673 -6.19 -45.38 -20.05
CA ARG A 673 -7.20 -46.10 -19.22
C ARG A 673 -8.61 -45.59 -19.52
N LEU A 674 -8.80 -44.25 -19.59
CA LEU A 674 -10.11 -43.64 -19.90
C LEU A 674 -10.57 -44.01 -21.32
N LEU A 675 -9.67 -44.01 -22.31
CA LEU A 675 -9.99 -44.49 -23.67
C LEU A 675 -10.44 -45.93 -23.69
N ALA A 676 -9.74 -46.81 -22.98
CA ALA A 676 -10.06 -48.24 -22.93
C ALA A 676 -11.40 -48.52 -22.23
N SER A 677 -11.79 -47.71 -21.25
CA SER A 677 -13.03 -47.88 -20.49
C SER A 677 -14.20 -47.08 -21.06
N GLY A 678 -13.99 -46.21 -22.07
CA GLY A 678 -15.01 -45.21 -22.52
C GLY A 678 -15.36 -44.19 -21.42
N GLY A 679 -14.43 -43.93 -20.48
CA GLY A 679 -14.58 -43.00 -19.37
C GLY A 679 -14.42 -41.55 -19.77
N SER A 680 -14.66 -40.63 -18.81
CA SER A 680 -14.50 -39.20 -18.92
C SER A 680 -13.60 -38.68 -17.81
N VAL A 681 -13.05 -37.46 -18.02
CA VAL A 681 -12.45 -36.74 -16.90
C VAL A 681 -13.57 -36.26 -15.96
N ASP A 682 -13.45 -36.60 -14.68
CA ASP A 682 -14.31 -36.19 -13.59
C ASP A 682 -13.51 -35.26 -12.67
N PRO A 683 -13.85 -33.96 -12.62
CA PRO A 683 -13.13 -32.99 -11.78
C PRO A 683 -13.10 -33.34 -10.27
N SER A 684 -14.04 -34.18 -9.81
CA SER A 684 -14.10 -34.62 -8.41
C SER A 684 -13.27 -35.88 -8.12
N ASP A 685 -12.79 -36.58 -9.15
CA ASP A 685 -11.91 -37.76 -8.99
C ASP A 685 -10.52 -37.49 -9.55
N SER A 686 -9.58 -37.15 -8.66
CA SER A 686 -8.18 -36.86 -9.03
C SER A 686 -7.51 -37.94 -9.88
N ARG A 687 -7.97 -39.19 -9.76
CA ARG A 687 -7.46 -40.33 -10.54
C ARG A 687 -7.89 -40.28 -12.00
N SER A 688 -8.91 -39.49 -12.34
CA SER A 688 -9.38 -39.30 -13.73
C SER A 688 -8.69 -38.11 -14.43
N ILE A 689 -7.93 -37.30 -13.70
CA ILE A 689 -7.31 -36.09 -14.24
C ILE A 689 -6.14 -36.50 -15.16
N VAL A 690 -6.21 -36.06 -16.42
CA VAL A 690 -5.20 -36.32 -17.46
C VAL A 690 -4.17 -35.21 -17.54
N LEU A 691 -4.59 -33.94 -17.34
CA LEU A 691 -3.75 -32.75 -17.47
C LEU A 691 -3.36 -32.22 -16.07
N ASN A 692 -2.05 -32.09 -15.83
CA ASN A 692 -1.54 -31.61 -14.54
C ASN A 692 -0.52 -30.48 -14.76
N GLY A 693 -0.91 -29.26 -14.39
CA GLY A 693 -0.10 -28.04 -14.55
C GLY A 693 0.26 -27.40 -13.22
N SER A 694 0.95 -26.26 -13.31
CA SER A 694 1.24 -25.37 -12.18
C SER A 694 1.13 -23.91 -12.62
N GLY A 695 0.71 -23.04 -11.72
CA GLY A 695 0.55 -21.60 -12.00
C GLY A 695 -0.56 -20.99 -11.16
N GLY A 696 -1.00 -19.78 -11.54
CA GLY A 696 -2.17 -19.17 -10.91
C GLY A 696 -3.48 -19.81 -11.35
N ASN A 697 -4.57 -19.39 -10.71
CA ASN A 697 -5.90 -19.96 -10.92
C ASN A 697 -6.92 -18.86 -11.30
N PRO A 698 -7.19 -18.64 -12.58
CA PRO A 698 -8.18 -17.65 -13.04
C PRO A 698 -9.60 -17.87 -12.54
N ARG A 699 -9.91 -19.07 -12.02
CA ARG A 699 -11.24 -19.45 -11.51
C ARG A 699 -11.42 -19.26 -10.00
N LEU A 700 -10.49 -18.59 -9.33
CA LEU A 700 -10.64 -18.29 -7.91
C LEU A 700 -11.90 -17.48 -7.63
N ARG A 701 -12.66 -17.94 -6.65
CA ARG A 701 -13.77 -17.22 -6.05
C ARG A 701 -13.24 -16.18 -5.04
N PRO A 702 -13.98 -15.12 -4.72
CA PRO A 702 -13.56 -14.13 -3.74
C PRO A 702 -13.46 -14.75 -2.34
N TYR A 703 -12.70 -14.10 -1.47
CA TYR A 703 -12.80 -14.28 -0.03
C TYR A 703 -14.16 -13.74 0.43
N ILE A 704 -14.87 -14.51 1.25
CA ILE A 704 -16.18 -14.13 1.76
C ILE A 704 -16.21 -14.34 3.27
N ALA A 705 -16.69 -13.34 4.01
CA ALA A 705 -16.86 -13.45 5.45
C ALA A 705 -18.20 -12.87 5.90
N ASN A 706 -18.75 -13.50 6.96
CA ASN A 706 -19.86 -12.97 7.72
C ASN A 706 -19.31 -12.35 9.01
N GLY A 707 -19.57 -11.08 9.25
CA GLY A 707 -19.04 -10.33 10.38
C GLY A 707 -20.12 -9.80 11.30
N ILE A 708 -19.78 -9.69 12.58
CA ILE A 708 -20.58 -9.03 13.62
C ILE A 708 -19.64 -8.12 14.41
N ASP A 709 -20.08 -6.90 14.63
CA ASP A 709 -19.37 -5.86 15.38
C ASP A 709 -20.26 -5.28 16.45
N LEU A 710 -19.69 -5.03 17.64
CA LEU A 710 -20.34 -4.34 18.75
C LEU A 710 -19.37 -3.32 19.33
N SER A 711 -19.77 -2.06 19.45
CA SER A 711 -18.98 -1.06 20.12
C SER A 711 -19.78 -0.28 21.17
N PHE A 712 -19.09 0.11 22.23
CA PHE A 712 -19.54 1.05 23.23
C PHE A 712 -18.66 2.29 23.17
N GLU A 713 -19.28 3.47 23.10
CA GLU A 713 -18.59 4.75 22.97
C GLU A 713 -19.18 5.76 23.94
N LYS A 714 -18.32 6.45 24.69
CA LYS A 714 -18.71 7.57 25.54
C LYS A 714 -17.90 8.79 25.16
N TYR A 715 -18.62 9.84 24.77
CA TYR A 715 -18.06 11.15 24.49
C TYR A 715 -18.26 12.08 25.66
N PHE A 716 -17.28 12.89 26.02
CA PHE A 716 -17.31 13.80 27.15
C PHE A 716 -16.50 15.07 26.88
N GLY A 717 -16.72 16.11 27.70
CA GLY A 717 -16.11 17.42 27.48
C GLY A 717 -16.73 18.19 26.31
N SER A 718 -16.06 19.22 25.88
CA SER A 718 -16.55 20.12 24.82
C SER A 718 -16.36 19.58 23.41
N SER A 719 -15.28 18.82 23.09
CA SER A 719 -15.02 18.41 21.71
C SER A 719 -14.17 17.14 21.50
N SER A 720 -13.14 16.88 22.32
CA SER A 720 -12.12 15.86 21.99
C SER A 720 -11.99 14.73 23.01
N GLY A 721 -12.82 14.72 24.07
CA GLY A 721 -12.80 13.65 25.07
C GLY A 721 -13.67 12.47 24.64
N TYR A 722 -13.08 11.26 24.57
CA TYR A 722 -13.85 10.05 24.34
C TYR A 722 -13.15 8.80 24.85
N VAL A 723 -13.93 7.74 25.12
CA VAL A 723 -13.45 6.38 25.30
C VAL A 723 -14.33 5.43 24.51
N SER A 724 -13.71 4.39 23.98
CA SER A 724 -14.43 3.33 23.26
C SER A 724 -13.88 1.95 23.58
N ALA A 725 -14.78 0.96 23.54
CA ALA A 725 -14.47 -0.46 23.58
C ALA A 725 -15.28 -1.16 22.50
N ALA A 726 -14.64 -1.93 21.65
CA ALA A 726 -15.29 -2.66 20.58
C ALA A 726 -14.87 -4.14 20.59
N ALA A 727 -15.79 -5.00 20.16
CA ALA A 727 -15.55 -6.41 19.92
C ALA A 727 -16.02 -6.75 18.51
N PHE A 728 -15.28 -7.58 17.81
CA PHE A 728 -15.64 -8.03 16.47
C PHE A 728 -15.39 -9.53 16.29
N TRP A 729 -16.15 -10.13 15.39
CA TRP A 729 -15.98 -11.49 14.92
C TRP A 729 -16.27 -11.56 13.43
N LYS A 730 -15.46 -12.32 12.70
CA LYS A 730 -15.65 -12.65 11.28
C LYS A 730 -15.46 -14.13 11.07
N GLY A 731 -16.45 -14.81 10.49
CA GLY A 731 -16.33 -16.19 10.03
C GLY A 731 -16.16 -16.23 8.52
N PHE A 732 -15.12 -16.89 8.03
CA PHE A 732 -14.83 -17.01 6.60
C PHE A 732 -15.59 -18.16 5.98
N ASP A 733 -16.46 -17.86 5.01
CA ASP A 733 -17.14 -18.87 4.19
C ASP A 733 -16.20 -19.37 3.08
N THR A 734 -15.35 -18.49 2.56
CA THR A 734 -14.38 -18.80 1.50
C THR A 734 -13.07 -18.05 1.80
N PHE A 735 -11.97 -18.78 1.71
CA PHE A 735 -10.61 -18.28 1.79
C PHE A 735 -9.77 -18.85 0.64
N VAL A 736 -8.55 -18.38 0.41
CA VAL A 736 -7.64 -18.90 -0.62
C VAL A 736 -6.37 -19.41 0.03
N ASP A 737 -6.08 -20.70 -0.20
CA ASP A 737 -4.77 -21.29 0.10
C ASP A 737 -3.86 -21.09 -1.12
N PRO A 738 -2.72 -20.39 -0.99
CA PRO A 738 -1.81 -20.15 -2.11
C PRO A 738 -1.06 -21.41 -2.58
N SER A 739 -1.05 -22.48 -1.81
CA SER A 739 -0.22 -23.68 -2.02
C SER A 739 -1.01 -24.98 -2.19
N SER A 740 -2.24 -24.91 -2.69
CA SER A 740 -3.12 -26.06 -2.88
C SER A 740 -3.21 -26.52 -4.35
N SER A 741 -4.31 -27.11 -4.76
CA SER A 741 -4.60 -27.46 -6.15
C SER A 741 -6.06 -27.19 -6.51
N ALA A 742 -6.29 -26.83 -7.76
CA ALA A 742 -7.64 -26.58 -8.29
C ALA A 742 -7.80 -27.17 -9.69
N ILE A 743 -9.06 -27.26 -10.16
CA ILE A 743 -9.38 -27.63 -11.55
C ILE A 743 -9.56 -26.38 -12.38
N ILE A 744 -8.82 -26.27 -13.49
CA ILE A 744 -8.97 -25.20 -14.49
C ILE A 744 -9.24 -25.78 -15.87
N ASP A 745 -9.64 -24.92 -16.82
CA ASP A 745 -9.92 -25.28 -18.21
C ASP A 745 -8.70 -24.94 -19.10
N TYR A 746 -8.10 -25.98 -19.67
CA TYR A 746 -6.98 -25.89 -20.61
C TYR A 746 -7.42 -25.83 -22.08
N SER A 747 -8.70 -25.54 -22.39
CA SER A 747 -9.22 -25.49 -23.77
C SER A 747 -8.39 -24.59 -24.68
N SER A 748 -7.92 -23.45 -24.16
CA SER A 748 -7.14 -22.45 -24.92
C SER A 748 -5.81 -22.97 -25.45
N ILE A 749 -5.25 -24.02 -24.81
CA ILE A 749 -3.94 -24.58 -25.15
C ILE A 749 -3.97 -26.08 -25.51
N LEU A 750 -5.15 -26.70 -25.52
CA LEU A 750 -5.29 -28.14 -25.74
C LEU A 750 -4.66 -28.59 -27.06
N SER A 751 -4.74 -27.78 -28.12
CA SER A 751 -4.12 -28.04 -29.43
C SER A 751 -2.58 -27.95 -29.42
N SER A 752 -2.00 -27.36 -28.37
CA SER A 752 -0.54 -27.23 -28.19
C SER A 752 0.05 -28.41 -27.41
N LEU A 753 -0.80 -29.29 -26.88
CA LEU A 753 -0.37 -30.45 -26.08
C LEU A 753 -0.17 -31.70 -26.96
N THR A 754 0.81 -32.53 -26.60
CA THR A 754 1.00 -33.83 -27.25
C THR A 754 0.18 -34.87 -26.51
N LEU A 755 -1.05 -35.08 -26.96
CA LEU A 755 -1.94 -36.09 -26.40
C LEU A 755 -1.67 -37.48 -27.03
N PRO A 756 -1.91 -38.57 -26.28
CA PRO A 756 -1.95 -39.92 -26.86
C PRO A 756 -3.01 -40.03 -27.98
N PRO A 757 -2.78 -40.84 -29.01
CA PRO A 757 -3.72 -41.01 -30.12
C PRO A 757 -5.16 -41.30 -29.63
N GLY A 758 -6.11 -40.50 -30.03
CA GLY A 758 -7.52 -40.63 -29.68
C GLY A 758 -7.91 -39.98 -28.33
N ALA A 759 -6.96 -39.49 -27.55
CA ALA A 759 -7.25 -38.89 -26.23
C ALA A 759 -8.10 -37.61 -26.33
N GLU A 760 -8.03 -36.93 -27.46
CA GLU A 760 -8.88 -35.76 -27.77
C GLU A 760 -10.38 -36.08 -27.77
N SER A 761 -10.76 -37.36 -27.86
CA SER A 761 -12.15 -37.81 -27.80
C SER A 761 -12.63 -38.04 -26.36
N ILE A 762 -11.79 -38.02 -25.33
CA ILE A 762 -12.18 -38.21 -23.95
C ILE A 762 -13.03 -36.99 -23.52
N PRO A 763 -14.28 -37.23 -23.07
CA PRO A 763 -15.11 -36.11 -22.58
C PRO A 763 -14.43 -35.36 -21.42
N ASN A 764 -14.51 -34.01 -21.47
CA ASN A 764 -13.91 -33.10 -20.48
C ASN A 764 -12.38 -33.15 -20.39
N ILE A 765 -11.68 -33.65 -21.42
CA ILE A 765 -10.21 -33.78 -21.44
C ILE A 765 -9.52 -32.43 -21.17
N GLN A 766 -10.16 -31.32 -21.48
CA GLN A 766 -9.65 -29.96 -21.25
C GLN A 766 -9.58 -29.59 -19.78
N LEU A 767 -10.36 -30.26 -18.91
CA LEU A 767 -10.33 -30.00 -17.48
C LEU A 767 -9.11 -30.71 -16.86
N GLY A 768 -8.26 -29.94 -16.20
CA GLY A 768 -7.05 -30.46 -15.59
C GLY A 768 -6.76 -29.83 -14.24
N SER A 769 -5.84 -30.44 -13.49
CA SER A 769 -5.37 -29.90 -12.22
C SER A 769 -4.32 -28.82 -12.46
N VAL A 770 -4.41 -27.73 -11.69
CA VAL A 770 -3.33 -26.77 -11.50
C VAL A 770 -2.87 -26.81 -10.04
N SER A 771 -1.58 -26.99 -9.82
CA SER A 771 -0.96 -26.81 -8.49
C SER A 771 -0.68 -25.32 -8.30
N GLY A 772 -1.34 -24.71 -7.34
CA GLY A 772 -1.33 -23.28 -7.08
C GLY A 772 -2.48 -22.85 -6.17
N PRO A 773 -2.90 -21.58 -6.22
CA PRO A 773 -3.94 -21.07 -5.32
C PRO A 773 -5.30 -21.75 -5.57
N ALA A 774 -5.97 -22.14 -4.47
CA ALA A 774 -7.30 -22.73 -4.50
C ALA A 774 -8.17 -22.19 -3.36
N ASN A 775 -9.49 -22.19 -3.59
CA ASN A 775 -10.43 -21.83 -2.53
C ASN A 775 -10.61 -22.99 -1.54
N PHE A 776 -10.72 -22.64 -0.27
CA PHE A 776 -11.10 -23.53 0.81
C PHE A 776 -12.10 -22.85 1.76
N HIS A 777 -12.67 -23.63 2.69
CA HIS A 777 -13.67 -23.19 3.63
C HIS A 777 -13.12 -23.30 5.05
N ASN A 778 -13.75 -22.62 5.99
CA ASN A 778 -13.45 -22.57 7.41
C ASN A 778 -12.28 -21.66 7.82
N GLY A 779 -12.64 -20.73 8.65
CA GLY A 779 -11.74 -19.88 9.37
C GLY A 779 -12.52 -18.84 10.14
N SER A 780 -11.88 -18.25 11.15
CA SER A 780 -12.46 -17.15 11.88
C SER A 780 -11.40 -16.14 12.32
N LEU A 781 -11.85 -14.92 12.51
CA LEU A 781 -11.08 -13.80 13.06
C LEU A 781 -11.91 -13.15 14.14
N ARG A 782 -11.31 -12.86 15.30
CA ARG A 782 -11.98 -12.16 16.41
C ARG A 782 -11.03 -11.22 17.12
N GLY A 783 -11.58 -10.20 17.76
CA GLY A 783 -10.72 -9.27 18.49
C GLY A 783 -11.49 -8.29 19.35
N LEU A 784 -10.67 -7.56 20.14
CA LEU A 784 -11.10 -6.48 21.01
C LEU A 784 -10.29 -5.24 20.69
N GLU A 785 -10.96 -4.09 20.63
CA GLU A 785 -10.34 -2.79 20.37
C GLU A 785 -10.72 -1.81 21.47
N PHE A 786 -9.76 -1.08 22.00
CA PHE A 786 -9.96 -0.02 22.98
C PHE A 786 -9.30 1.25 22.49
N ALA A 787 -9.96 2.38 22.66
CA ALA A 787 -9.37 3.69 22.37
C ALA A 787 -9.83 4.75 23.39
N ALA A 788 -8.97 5.71 23.63
CA ALA A 788 -9.24 6.81 24.52
C ALA A 788 -8.56 8.10 24.03
N SER A 789 -9.28 9.21 24.15
CA SER A 789 -8.77 10.57 24.02
C SER A 789 -9.14 11.34 25.29
N ILE A 790 -8.13 11.74 26.05
CA ILE A 790 -8.31 12.39 27.35
C ILE A 790 -7.58 13.74 27.34
N PRO A 791 -8.25 14.84 26.95
CA PRO A 791 -7.67 16.17 27.06
C PRO A 791 -7.71 16.66 28.52
N ALA A 792 -6.64 17.30 28.99
CA ALA A 792 -6.52 17.73 30.39
C ALA A 792 -7.41 18.93 30.73
N ASP A 793 -7.90 19.70 29.74
CA ASP A 793 -8.84 20.81 29.93
C ASP A 793 -10.19 20.38 30.52
N MET A 794 -10.48 19.08 30.48
CA MET A 794 -11.62 18.51 31.19
C MET A 794 -11.51 18.58 32.73
N PHE A 795 -10.27 18.72 33.23
CA PHE A 795 -9.97 18.66 34.67
C PHE A 795 -9.30 19.94 35.19
N VAL A 796 -8.57 20.65 34.31
CA VAL A 796 -7.74 21.80 34.68
C VAL A 796 -7.78 22.88 33.62
N ASP A 797 -8.10 24.11 34.03
CA ASP A 797 -8.03 25.28 33.16
C ASP A 797 -6.61 25.83 33.00
N GLY A 798 -6.42 26.69 31.99
CA GLY A 798 -5.16 27.38 31.73
C GLY A 798 -4.09 26.50 31.05
N PRO A 799 -2.80 26.85 31.15
CA PRO A 799 -1.75 26.18 30.40
C PRO A 799 -1.67 24.66 30.61
N LEU A 800 -2.01 24.16 31.81
CA LEU A 800 -2.03 22.74 32.08
C LEU A 800 -3.17 21.99 31.33
N GLY A 801 -4.23 22.69 30.96
CA GLY A 801 -5.29 22.17 30.10
C GLY A 801 -4.85 21.88 28.66
N GLY A 802 -3.68 22.40 28.25
CA GLY A 802 -3.08 22.11 26.95
C GLY A 802 -2.58 20.66 26.78
N PHE A 803 -2.38 19.93 27.88
CA PHE A 803 -1.98 18.52 27.80
C PHE A 803 -3.13 17.62 27.36
N GLY A 804 -2.78 16.50 26.75
CA GLY A 804 -3.71 15.43 26.48
C GLY A 804 -3.02 14.12 26.10
N VAL A 805 -3.83 13.06 26.13
CA VAL A 805 -3.41 11.69 25.76
C VAL A 805 -4.38 11.16 24.73
N PHE A 806 -3.87 10.63 23.64
CA PHE A 806 -4.61 9.80 22.69
C PHE A 806 -3.98 8.41 22.67
N SER A 807 -4.77 7.36 22.85
CA SER A 807 -4.26 5.99 22.86
C SER A 807 -5.23 5.01 22.24
N SER A 808 -4.69 3.94 21.67
CA SER A 808 -5.45 2.79 21.20
C SER A 808 -4.68 1.50 21.45
N ILE A 809 -5.41 0.40 21.68
CA ILE A 809 -4.86 -0.95 21.73
C ILE A 809 -5.88 -1.93 21.16
N SER A 810 -5.39 -2.89 20.39
CA SER A 810 -6.20 -3.95 19.77
C SER A 810 -5.56 -5.31 20.01
N PHE A 811 -6.41 -6.28 20.30
CA PHE A 811 -6.04 -7.70 20.41
C PHE A 811 -6.81 -8.46 19.35
N THR A 812 -6.12 -9.20 18.49
CA THR A 812 -6.73 -9.92 17.37
C THR A 812 -6.19 -11.33 17.31
N GLU A 813 -7.09 -12.28 17.15
CA GLU A 813 -6.78 -13.71 17.03
C GLU A 813 -7.45 -14.28 15.78
N SER A 814 -6.75 -15.12 15.05
CA SER A 814 -7.29 -15.82 13.89
C SER A 814 -7.10 -17.31 13.99
N GLU A 815 -8.04 -18.04 13.39
CA GLU A 815 -7.98 -19.49 13.24
C GLU A 815 -8.45 -19.82 11.81
N VAL A 816 -7.50 -20.10 10.91
CA VAL A 816 -7.77 -20.46 9.51
C VAL A 816 -7.09 -21.80 9.24
N THR A 817 -7.88 -22.82 8.90
CA THR A 817 -7.36 -24.16 8.65
C THR A 817 -7.84 -24.62 7.27
N PRO A 818 -6.94 -24.79 6.29
CA PRO A 818 -7.28 -25.35 5.00
C PRO A 818 -7.94 -26.75 5.12
N ASP A 819 -8.82 -27.07 4.17
CA ASP A 819 -9.66 -28.30 4.23
C ASP A 819 -8.84 -29.60 4.27
N ASP A 820 -7.62 -29.59 3.75
CA ASP A 820 -6.69 -30.73 3.71
C ASP A 820 -5.66 -30.74 4.85
N GLN A 821 -5.73 -29.77 5.77
CA GLN A 821 -4.79 -29.60 6.88
C GLN A 821 -5.48 -29.72 8.22
N THR A 822 -4.70 -30.04 9.26
CA THR A 822 -5.16 -30.11 10.65
C THR A 822 -4.60 -29.03 11.55
N THR A 823 -3.66 -28.24 11.02
CA THR A 823 -2.98 -27.17 11.76
C THR A 823 -3.44 -25.82 11.21
N PRO A 824 -3.88 -24.89 12.07
CA PRO A 824 -4.20 -23.53 11.65
C PRO A 824 -3.00 -22.84 11.01
N GLN A 825 -3.26 -22.02 9.99
CA GLN A 825 -2.26 -21.17 9.35
C GLN A 825 -2.39 -19.72 9.86
N ALA A 826 -1.26 -19.03 9.92
CA ALA A 826 -1.25 -17.59 10.19
C ALA A 826 -1.83 -16.81 9.01
N ILE A 827 -2.70 -15.85 9.30
CA ILE A 827 -3.18 -14.89 8.29
C ILE A 827 -2.10 -13.84 8.05
N GLU A 828 -1.83 -13.56 6.78
CA GLU A 828 -0.91 -12.50 6.37
C GLU A 828 -1.35 -11.14 6.89
N GLY A 829 -0.38 -10.38 7.45
CA GLY A 829 -0.58 -9.03 7.99
C GLY A 829 -1.04 -9.00 9.44
N LEU A 830 -1.44 -10.15 10.02
CA LEU A 830 -2.00 -10.21 11.37
C LEU A 830 -0.91 -10.12 12.44
N SER A 831 -0.97 -9.05 13.23
CA SER A 831 -0.31 -8.95 14.53
C SER A 831 -1.34 -9.17 15.64
N GLU A 832 -1.03 -10.04 16.60
CA GLU A 832 -1.95 -10.34 17.73
C GLU A 832 -2.22 -9.11 18.59
N THR A 833 -1.21 -8.24 18.76
CA THR A 833 -1.32 -7.03 19.58
C THR A 833 -0.79 -5.84 18.79
N VAL A 834 -1.61 -4.80 18.72
CA VAL A 834 -1.28 -3.52 18.08
C VAL A 834 -1.68 -2.40 19.00
N GLY A 835 -0.85 -1.38 19.14
CA GLY A 835 -1.17 -0.23 19.98
C GLY A 835 -0.47 1.05 19.59
N ASN A 836 -1.03 2.15 20.06
CA ASN A 836 -0.51 3.48 19.91
C ASN A 836 -0.76 4.29 21.18
N VAL A 837 0.21 5.08 21.58
CA VAL A 837 0.08 6.07 22.66
C VAL A 837 0.72 7.37 22.19
N THR A 838 -0.07 8.45 22.18
CA THR A 838 0.40 9.81 21.87
C THR A 838 0.15 10.72 23.06
N LEU A 839 1.20 11.32 23.58
CA LEU A 839 1.14 12.42 24.53
C LEU A 839 1.29 13.72 23.75
N TYR A 840 0.42 14.68 23.97
CA TYR A 840 0.49 15.97 23.31
C TYR A 840 0.28 17.14 24.27
N TYR A 841 0.79 18.32 23.85
CA TYR A 841 0.59 19.60 24.53
C TYR A 841 0.35 20.68 23.49
N GLU A 842 -0.72 21.45 23.65
CA GLU A 842 -1.04 22.57 22.79
C GLU A 842 -1.54 23.74 23.64
N TRP A 843 -0.84 24.88 23.59
CA TRP A 843 -1.23 26.09 24.30
C TRP A 843 -0.63 27.34 23.68
N ALA A 844 -1.46 28.37 23.39
CA ALA A 844 -1.06 29.69 22.91
C ALA A 844 -0.08 29.61 21.71
N GLY A 845 -0.39 28.81 20.72
CA GLY A 845 0.42 28.60 19.50
C GLY A 845 1.56 27.62 19.65
N PHE A 846 1.96 27.23 20.86
CA PHE A 846 2.98 26.21 21.07
C PHE A 846 2.34 24.82 21.00
N GLU A 847 2.97 23.91 20.26
CA GLU A 847 2.60 22.52 20.14
C GLU A 847 3.79 21.57 20.39
N ALA A 848 3.54 20.46 21.07
CA ALA A 848 4.50 19.39 21.22
C ALA A 848 3.78 18.04 21.31
N ARG A 849 4.34 16.99 20.71
CA ARG A 849 3.83 15.64 20.86
C ARG A 849 4.93 14.59 20.80
N VAL A 850 4.69 13.46 21.47
CA VAL A 850 5.49 12.24 21.39
C VAL A 850 4.53 11.09 21.21
N SER A 851 4.77 10.26 20.22
CA SER A 851 3.95 9.08 19.90
C SER A 851 4.80 7.82 19.92
N ASN A 852 4.29 6.75 20.50
CA ASN A 852 4.82 5.40 20.36
C ASN A 852 3.78 4.55 19.65
N ARG A 853 4.18 3.89 18.57
CA ARG A 853 3.39 2.89 17.85
C ARG A 853 4.09 1.55 18.00
N PHE A 854 3.37 0.52 18.40
CA PHE A 854 3.91 -0.83 18.52
C PHE A 854 2.98 -1.87 17.91
N ARG A 855 3.58 -2.98 17.47
CA ARG A 855 2.89 -4.17 17.00
C ARG A 855 3.70 -5.41 17.34
N SER A 856 3.02 -6.54 17.58
CA SER A 856 3.68 -7.84 17.73
C SER A 856 4.12 -8.41 16.38
N ASP A 857 4.92 -9.49 16.43
CA ASP A 857 5.34 -10.25 15.25
C ASP A 857 4.18 -10.61 14.34
N PHE A 858 4.43 -10.73 13.04
CA PHE A 858 3.42 -11.08 12.05
C PHE A 858 4.02 -11.72 10.80
N LEU A 859 3.18 -12.49 10.08
CA LEU A 859 3.52 -12.98 8.76
C LEU A 859 3.28 -11.85 7.73
N GLY A 860 4.34 -11.33 7.12
CA GLY A 860 4.26 -10.23 6.17
C GLY A 860 4.77 -10.58 4.79
N GLU A 861 4.41 -9.76 3.81
CA GLU A 861 4.91 -9.88 2.45
C GLU A 861 6.22 -9.12 2.29
N VAL A 862 7.22 -9.77 1.71
CA VAL A 862 8.48 -9.16 1.30
C VAL A 862 8.78 -9.48 -0.15
N THR A 863 9.61 -8.65 -0.79
CA THR A 863 10.09 -8.95 -2.15
C THR A 863 11.15 -10.04 -2.07
N GLY A 864 10.83 -11.22 -2.58
CA GLY A 864 11.74 -12.36 -2.65
C GLY A 864 12.71 -12.31 -3.83
N PHE A 865 13.42 -13.41 -4.03
CA PHE A 865 14.33 -13.58 -5.16
C PHE A 865 13.56 -13.48 -6.49
N GLY A 866 14.13 -12.76 -7.43
CA GLY A 866 13.50 -12.56 -8.75
C GLY A 866 12.34 -11.55 -8.74
N ALA A 867 12.21 -10.71 -7.71
CA ALA A 867 11.11 -9.77 -7.51
C ALA A 867 9.72 -10.47 -7.38
N GLY A 868 9.71 -11.75 -7.05
CA GLY A 868 8.53 -12.49 -6.65
C GLY A 868 8.10 -12.17 -5.22
N ARG A 869 6.85 -12.48 -4.91
CA ARG A 869 6.33 -12.40 -3.54
C ARG A 869 6.92 -13.50 -2.67
N GLU A 870 7.28 -13.17 -1.44
CA GLU A 870 7.68 -14.12 -0.41
C GLU A 870 7.01 -13.73 0.91
N LEU A 871 6.44 -14.70 1.63
CA LEU A 871 5.92 -14.50 2.98
C LEU A 871 7.02 -14.84 3.99
N ARG A 872 7.22 -13.95 4.96
CA ARG A 872 8.19 -14.12 6.06
C ARG A 872 7.63 -13.64 7.38
N ASN A 873 8.11 -14.23 8.45
CA ASN A 873 7.86 -13.67 9.77
C ASN A 873 8.63 -12.36 9.92
N ILE A 874 7.91 -11.31 10.24
CA ILE A 874 8.44 -9.98 10.54
C ILE A 874 8.35 -9.79 12.04
N LYS A 875 9.48 -9.43 12.65
CA LYS A 875 9.57 -9.11 14.08
C LYS A 875 8.72 -7.87 14.37
N GLY A 876 8.01 -7.90 15.47
CA GLY A 876 7.26 -6.74 15.96
C GLY A 876 8.16 -5.55 16.22
N ASP A 877 7.62 -4.35 16.05
CA ASP A 877 8.33 -3.09 16.18
C ASP A 877 7.69 -2.14 17.21
N SER A 878 8.48 -1.18 17.69
CA SER A 878 8.04 -0.13 18.60
C SER A 878 8.70 1.20 18.23
N VAL A 879 8.01 1.97 17.39
CA VAL A 879 8.54 3.19 16.77
C VAL A 879 8.11 4.42 17.56
N VAL A 880 9.07 5.26 17.95
CA VAL A 880 8.83 6.52 18.65
C VAL A 880 9.08 7.70 17.72
N ASP A 881 8.08 8.57 17.62
CA ASP A 881 8.15 9.82 16.85
C ASP A 881 7.89 11.00 17.78
N ALA A 882 8.51 12.17 17.50
CA ALA A 882 8.28 13.40 18.25
C ALA A 882 8.17 14.61 17.34
N GLN A 883 7.44 15.60 17.81
CA GLN A 883 7.24 16.88 17.11
C GLN A 883 7.16 18.02 18.12
N ILE A 884 7.69 19.17 17.72
CA ILE A 884 7.54 20.44 18.42
C ILE A 884 7.29 21.54 17.40
N GLY A 885 6.38 22.46 17.70
CA GLY A 885 6.03 23.56 16.78
C GLY A 885 5.56 24.79 17.48
N TYR A 886 5.50 25.87 16.71
CA TYR A 886 4.91 27.13 17.13
C TYR A 886 4.20 27.83 15.97
N THR A 887 2.92 28.16 16.17
CA THR A 887 2.10 28.93 15.24
C THR A 887 1.90 30.35 15.78
N PHE A 888 2.23 31.34 15.00
CA PHE A 888 2.05 32.74 15.32
C PHE A 888 0.60 33.16 15.03
N HIS A 889 -0.07 33.76 16.00
CA HIS A 889 -1.47 34.17 15.89
C HIS A 889 -1.66 35.69 15.92
N ASP A 890 -0.57 36.46 15.95
CA ASP A 890 -0.61 37.90 16.06
C ASP A 890 0.50 38.62 15.25
N GLY A 891 0.20 39.84 14.80
CA GLY A 891 1.16 40.74 14.19
C GLY A 891 1.55 40.42 12.75
N ALA A 892 2.78 40.75 12.35
CA ALA A 892 3.26 40.56 10.97
C ALA A 892 3.55 39.09 10.58
N LEU A 893 3.53 38.19 11.54
CA LEU A 893 3.76 36.74 11.37
C LEU A 893 2.50 35.92 11.59
N ASP A 894 1.34 36.57 11.71
CA ASP A 894 0.06 35.86 11.85
C ASP A 894 -0.14 34.86 10.71
N GLY A 895 -0.48 33.60 11.04
CA GLY A 895 -0.59 32.51 10.09
C GLY A 895 0.73 31.77 9.75
N LEU A 896 1.90 32.22 10.27
CA LEU A 896 3.18 31.54 10.13
C LEU A 896 3.29 30.42 11.18
N ALA A 897 3.62 29.20 10.77
CA ALA A 897 3.98 28.10 11.66
C ALA A 897 5.39 27.59 11.37
N VAL A 898 6.12 27.24 12.44
CA VAL A 898 7.44 26.60 12.36
C VAL A 898 7.39 25.29 13.15
N GLN A 899 7.91 24.22 12.59
CA GLN A 899 7.82 22.87 13.15
C GLN A 899 9.14 22.13 13.01
N LEU A 900 9.52 21.40 14.05
CA LEU A 900 10.59 20.40 14.02
C LEU A 900 9.97 19.04 14.36
N GLN A 901 10.23 18.04 13.53
CA GLN A 901 9.76 16.67 13.70
C GLN A 901 10.95 15.72 13.64
N ALA A 902 10.89 14.64 14.43
CA ALA A 902 11.85 13.55 14.40
C ALA A 902 11.07 12.23 14.34
N ASN A 903 11.36 11.42 13.34
CA ASN A 903 10.74 10.11 13.11
C ASN A 903 11.74 9.02 13.45
N ASN A 904 11.24 7.93 14.06
CA ASN A 904 12.05 6.81 14.50
C ASN A 904 13.18 7.22 15.48
N LEU A 905 12.84 7.96 16.53
CA LEU A 905 13.80 8.44 17.54
C LEU A 905 14.56 7.34 18.27
N THR A 906 14.01 6.14 18.31
CA THR A 906 14.61 4.97 18.94
C THR A 906 15.48 4.16 18.00
N ASP A 907 15.61 4.60 16.72
CA ASP A 907 16.32 3.89 15.67
C ASP A 907 15.88 2.42 15.57
N GLU A 908 14.55 2.22 15.59
CA GLU A 908 13.94 0.89 15.53
C GLU A 908 14.24 0.24 14.18
N GLU A 909 14.66 -1.00 14.23
CA GLU A 909 15.14 -1.80 13.13
C GLU A 909 13.99 -2.60 12.50
N PHE A 910 14.11 -2.90 11.20
CA PHE A 910 13.23 -3.84 10.52
C PHE A 910 13.92 -5.20 10.43
N VAL A 911 13.31 -6.25 11.00
CA VAL A 911 13.88 -7.59 11.04
C VAL A 911 12.88 -8.62 10.55
N THR A 912 13.34 -9.52 9.67
CA THR A 912 12.58 -10.74 9.30
C THR A 912 13.35 -11.98 9.71
N TYR A 913 12.65 -13.10 9.95
CA TYR A 913 13.27 -14.34 10.38
C TYR A 913 12.62 -15.58 9.75
N LEU A 914 13.32 -16.69 9.81
CA LEU A 914 12.93 -17.97 9.20
C LEU A 914 12.47 -18.98 10.26
N ASN A 915 11.62 -19.93 9.82
CA ASN A 915 11.25 -21.13 10.58
C ASN A 915 10.63 -20.86 11.97
N ASP A 916 9.88 -19.76 12.12
CA ASP A 916 9.31 -19.31 13.39
C ASP A 916 10.33 -19.17 14.54
N ASP A 917 11.61 -19.00 14.19
CA ASP A 917 12.70 -18.81 15.14
C ASP A 917 13.34 -17.42 14.94
N PRO A 918 13.04 -16.43 15.81
CA PRO A 918 13.59 -15.07 15.70
C PRO A 918 15.13 -15.00 15.71
N ARG A 919 15.79 -16.10 16.15
CA ARG A 919 17.24 -16.19 16.11
C ARG A 919 17.80 -16.47 14.71
N GLN A 920 16.94 -16.95 13.77
CA GLN A 920 17.30 -17.18 12.40
C GLN A 920 16.99 -15.95 11.55
N VAL A 921 17.68 -14.84 11.83
CA VAL A 921 17.48 -13.57 11.12
C VAL A 921 17.70 -13.77 9.63
N LYS A 922 16.70 -13.38 8.83
CA LYS A 922 16.77 -13.45 7.37
C LYS A 922 17.13 -12.11 6.75
N ASP A 923 16.47 -11.04 7.14
CA ASP A 923 16.72 -9.67 6.67
C ASP A 923 16.72 -8.74 7.88
N TYR A 924 17.72 -7.88 7.96
CA TYR A 924 17.90 -6.86 8.96
C TYR A 924 18.13 -5.53 8.24
N GLN A 925 17.43 -4.49 8.65
CA GLN A 925 17.56 -3.17 8.06
C GLN A 925 17.49 -2.10 9.15
N ARG A 926 18.47 -1.20 9.15
CA ARG A 926 18.55 -0.05 10.04
C ARG A 926 18.52 1.23 9.21
N TYR A 927 17.66 2.17 9.57
CA TYR A 927 17.37 3.38 8.78
C TYR A 927 17.82 4.67 9.48
N GLY A 928 18.14 4.64 10.78
CA GLY A 928 18.41 5.83 11.58
C GLY A 928 17.16 6.65 11.89
N THR A 929 17.39 7.86 12.37
CA THR A 929 16.36 8.86 12.67
C THR A 929 16.25 9.87 11.52
N THR A 930 15.03 10.23 11.13
CA THR A 930 14.79 11.28 10.13
C THR A 930 14.28 12.55 10.82
N TYR A 931 14.97 13.67 10.63
CA TYR A 931 14.59 15.00 11.12
C TYR A 931 13.98 15.84 10.02
N LEU A 932 12.88 16.56 10.33
CA LEU A 932 12.23 17.48 9.41
C LEU A 932 12.06 18.86 10.07
N LEU A 933 12.54 19.89 9.41
CA LEU A 933 12.30 21.28 9.76
C LEU A 933 11.31 21.89 8.77
N GLY A 934 10.15 22.27 9.24
CA GLY A 934 9.06 22.80 8.42
C GLY A 934 8.71 24.24 8.72
N VAL A 935 8.30 24.93 7.68
CA VAL A 935 7.70 26.27 7.75
C VAL A 935 6.45 26.25 6.89
N SER A 936 5.32 26.73 7.42
CA SER A 936 4.09 26.92 6.67
C SER A 936 3.50 28.30 6.92
N TYR A 937 2.81 28.83 5.92
CA TYR A 937 2.14 30.10 6.00
C TYR A 937 0.74 30.03 5.37
N LYS A 938 -0.26 30.46 6.13
CA LYS A 938 -1.67 30.53 5.70
C LYS A 938 -2.09 31.99 5.59
N PHE A 939 -2.66 32.39 4.42
CA PHE A 939 -3.13 33.73 4.11
C PHE A 939 -4.65 33.83 4.27
#